data_22800f64cbf04e3f852b037d40d5ebc5
#
_entry.id   22800f64cbf04e3f852b037d40d5ebc5
#
_cell.length_a   1.000
_cell.length_b   1.000
_cell.length_c   1.000
_cell.angle_alpha   90.00
_cell.angle_beta   90.00
_cell.angle_gamma   90.00
#
_symmetry.space_group_name_H-M   'P 1'
#
loop_
_entity.id
_entity.type
_entity.pdbx_description
1 polymer ?
#
loop_
_entity_poly.entity_id
_entity_poly.type
_entity_poly.pdbx_seq_one_letter_code
_entity_poly.pdbx_strand_id
1 'polypeptide(L)'
;MDGPSSPRTSSRSSSTKEGRTVEDNSGQEHSDIFVRAHTHVRAKNPSDKRWAPNWPPHCLIIDTETTLDPAQTLNFGVFRRCKLVGSRYLCVAEGIFHRDALSVTELKLVQRHTVNPPALAAAEYFPAQTGLSLMSRSDFISRVFWNSVRKGELIVSFNSPFDLSRLAIKSATGRKGDDWSLALSALWKNPKTGRVIPNPKRPRIVIDAQNSKMAFIKLGSVLHKEEWLKEGRFLDMRTLGWALRNRSFTLDGACKAFKVKGKQDHKPSGMINSEEIEYCREDVAATHRVLNAMTEEFNRNPIDLRPDRAYSPASIAKAYLREMRIKQPKQHFKVSNKALGIAMQSYYGGRAECRTRRTPVPVIHTDFTSQYPTVNALLGNWNVLTSSTVRFEDCTAGARELLSKTGLENTFDKDLWKQLSFFALVKPKGDILPVRTVYSAGHNKRTQNIGLNYLSSKTPIWYAGPDLIASKILTEKNPQILKAFRMMPGSRQRNLKTTNLGGMVEIKPAEMDFYRTVIEQRVSHKKTNRALADFLKVLANSGSYGLFVEVNTERKKKETNVSYFSGEEKGRVASNYVEKPGAWYFPPLASLITSGGRLLLAMLERSVQNKKGSYLFCDTDSLCIVGSEKGGFVECPGGPVKRKGNSGIRVLSLHDVRSIAQQFNKLNPYDSSLVPDILKIEDINFVDSNPRKPVRQLFGYAISAKRYALYSRTKNDIRIEKASGHGLGYLFSPKERKKKEEDEETPQWVLEAWGFLLRRTLKLPLKDPNWLNLPAMMRMVVTAPNVFKQRRPEWLGPFNFFLFPMLSEKFGGYPAGFDKSNFVFITPYESNRKKWSSLIGVNLVDGESYQIAMQPTLNQDMVLPESFRILLRKYLGKPEVKSLAPDGTPCTGTTRGLLQRARITAGKLVPVGKETDRRWEQGDDPSMIDSDIYVYEKRTRLVVANPSERKRWSDIGVRRLIRESKLSQAPVSNAIKGRPVRRQTLFIIRQTADRVTA
;
A
#
# COMPACT_ATOMS: atom_id res chain seq x y z
N MET A 1 20.15 45.21 48.14
CA MET A 1 20.35 44.09 49.08
C MET A 1 19.96 42.86 48.37
N ASP A 2 20.86 42.33 47.70
CA ASP A 2 21.48 40.99 47.78
C ASP A 2 20.57 39.81 47.53
N GLY A 3 20.87 39.19 46.40
CA GLY A 3 20.33 37.95 45.87
C GLY A 3 20.63 36.72 46.69
N PRO A 4 20.47 35.49 46.20
CA PRO A 4 21.60 34.83 45.56
C PRO A 4 21.27 34.03 44.28
N SER A 5 22.32 33.92 43.51
CA SER A 5 22.52 33.14 42.27
C SER A 5 22.32 31.65 42.45
N SER A 6 21.63 31.00 41.54
CA SER A 6 21.64 29.56 41.33
C SER A 6 22.49 29.11 40.13
N PRO A 7 23.16 27.98 40.20
CA PRO A 7 24.12 27.54 39.20
C PRO A 7 23.51 26.96 37.94
N ARG A 8 24.05 27.34 36.80
CA ARG A 8 23.78 26.73 35.49
C ARG A 8 24.36 25.31 35.44
N THR A 9 23.51 24.31 35.37
CA THR A 9 23.91 22.97 34.93
C THR A 9 23.78 22.90 33.42
N SER A 10 24.92 22.79 32.75
CA SER A 10 25.02 22.52 31.31
C SER A 10 24.73 21.04 31.04
N SER A 11 23.51 20.68 30.55
CA SER A 11 23.26 19.39 30.00
C SER A 11 23.75 19.34 28.55
N ARG A 12 24.84 18.66 28.29
CA ARG A 12 25.29 18.27 26.95
C ARG A 12 24.34 17.21 26.42
N SER A 13 23.46 17.61 25.51
CA SER A 13 22.68 16.67 24.69
C SER A 13 23.60 16.09 23.61
N SER A 14 23.71 14.76 23.57
CA SER A 14 24.40 14.02 22.51
C SER A 14 23.61 14.14 21.20
N SER A 15 24.07 14.99 20.30
CA SER A 15 23.52 15.10 18.94
C SER A 15 23.94 13.92 18.08
N THR A 16 23.05 13.00 17.79
CA THR A 16 23.16 12.05 16.68
C THR A 16 23.11 12.83 15.36
N LYS A 17 24.13 12.67 14.52
CA LYS A 17 24.28 13.37 13.24
C LYS A 17 23.15 13.02 12.27
N GLU A 18 22.40 14.00 12.00
CA GLU A 18 21.24 14.17 11.15
C GLU A 18 21.63 14.46 9.68
N GLY A 19 20.75 14.13 8.73
CA GLY A 19 20.93 14.50 7.32
C GLY A 19 21.17 16.00 7.21
N ARG A 20 22.35 16.38 6.72
CA ARG A 20 22.82 17.76 6.66
C ARG A 20 22.11 18.50 5.54
N THR A 21 21.39 19.56 5.87
CA THR A 21 21.39 20.76 5.07
C THR A 21 22.79 21.36 5.17
N VAL A 22 23.49 21.47 4.06
CA VAL A 22 24.78 22.13 3.99
C VAL A 22 24.50 23.54 3.49
N GLU A 23 24.72 24.54 4.33
CA GLU A 23 24.77 25.94 3.88
C GLU A 23 26.05 26.15 3.07
N ASP A 24 25.93 26.73 1.88
CA ASP A 24 27.07 27.29 1.18
C ASP A 24 27.26 28.73 1.62
N ASN A 25 28.38 29.37 1.18
CA ASN A 25 28.73 30.76 1.52
C ASN A 25 27.65 31.79 1.10
N SER A 26 26.53 31.38 0.52
CA SER A 26 25.39 32.23 0.13
C SER A 26 24.18 32.12 1.05
N GLY A 27 24.21 31.27 2.10
CA GLY A 27 23.13 31.09 3.07
C GLY A 27 21.91 30.33 2.50
N GLN A 28 22.01 29.67 1.34
CA GLN A 28 20.92 28.90 0.76
C GLN A 28 20.89 27.45 1.28
N GLU A 29 19.77 27.04 1.80
CA GLU A 29 19.53 25.69 2.31
C GLU A 29 19.43 24.67 1.16
N HIS A 30 20.33 23.70 1.11
CA HIS A 30 20.37 22.63 0.10
C HIS A 30 19.68 21.36 0.59
N SER A 31 18.76 20.83 -0.19
CA SER A 31 18.04 19.60 0.12
C SER A 31 18.54 18.40 -0.70
N ASP A 32 18.72 17.25 -0.05
CA ASP A 32 18.99 15.99 -0.75
C ASP A 32 17.76 15.57 -1.58
N ILE A 33 18.01 15.24 -2.84
CA ILE A 33 16.97 14.78 -3.79
C ILE A 33 17.11 13.27 -3.95
N PHE A 34 16.05 12.55 -3.63
CA PHE A 34 16.00 11.09 -3.70
C PHE A 34 15.46 10.66 -5.07
N VAL A 35 16.28 9.92 -5.80
CA VAL A 35 15.95 9.46 -7.15
C VAL A 35 15.88 7.94 -7.21
N ARG A 36 14.85 7.39 -7.87
CA ARG A 36 14.70 5.94 -8.00
C ARG A 36 15.83 5.35 -8.85
N ALA A 37 16.28 4.17 -8.47
CA ALA A 37 17.30 3.43 -9.20
C ALA A 37 16.76 2.10 -9.76
N HIS A 38 17.26 1.68 -10.91
CA HIS A 38 17.13 0.33 -11.40
C HIS A 38 18.23 -0.55 -10.80
N THR A 39 17.88 -1.73 -10.32
CA THR A 39 18.83 -2.68 -9.75
C THR A 39 18.98 -3.91 -10.62
N HIS A 40 20.21 -4.39 -10.70
CA HIS A 40 20.55 -5.62 -11.41
C HIS A 40 21.31 -6.57 -10.47
N VAL A 41 20.76 -7.77 -10.32
CA VAL A 41 21.40 -8.88 -9.62
C VAL A 41 21.52 -10.04 -10.58
N ARG A 42 22.71 -10.65 -10.66
CA ARG A 42 22.93 -11.83 -11.51
C ARG A 42 21.97 -12.96 -11.06
N ALA A 43 20.96 -13.23 -11.88
CA ALA A 43 19.98 -14.28 -11.57
C ALA A 43 20.62 -15.67 -11.81
N LYS A 44 20.38 -16.61 -10.90
CA LYS A 44 20.43 -18.04 -11.26
C LYS A 44 19.23 -18.29 -12.17
N ASN A 45 19.44 -19.01 -13.27
CA ASN A 45 18.39 -19.30 -14.25
C ASN A 45 17.11 -19.76 -13.56
N PRO A 46 15.96 -19.12 -13.78
CA PRO A 46 14.71 -19.62 -13.26
C PRO A 46 14.36 -20.91 -13.99
N SER A 47 14.03 -21.95 -13.25
CA SER A 47 13.40 -23.13 -13.83
C SER A 47 11.98 -22.76 -14.23
N ASP A 48 11.72 -22.53 -15.50
CA ASP A 48 10.39 -22.34 -16.08
C ASP A 48 9.63 -23.68 -16.09
N LYS A 49 9.20 -24.14 -14.94
CA LYS A 49 8.17 -25.20 -14.87
C LYS A 49 6.83 -24.54 -15.05
N ARG A 50 6.26 -24.61 -16.24
CA ARG A 50 4.87 -24.25 -16.52
C ARG A 50 3.98 -25.31 -15.86
N TRP A 51 3.09 -24.89 -15.00
CA TRP A 51 2.06 -25.74 -14.39
C TRP A 51 0.78 -25.55 -15.17
N ALA A 52 0.01 -26.63 -15.34
CA ALA A 52 -1.32 -26.53 -15.97
C ALA A 52 -2.24 -25.59 -15.18
N PRO A 53 -2.98 -24.69 -15.86
CA PRO A 53 -3.83 -23.65 -15.22
C PRO A 53 -5.19 -24.20 -14.80
N ASN A 54 -5.26 -25.40 -14.24
CA ASN A 54 -6.53 -26.04 -13.92
C ASN A 54 -6.80 -26.01 -12.40
N TRP A 55 -8.10 -26.07 -12.09
CA TRP A 55 -8.59 -26.35 -10.75
C TRP A 55 -8.25 -27.82 -10.40
N PRO A 56 -7.72 -28.09 -9.18
CA PRO A 56 -7.48 -29.46 -8.77
C PRO A 56 -8.79 -30.27 -8.74
N PRO A 57 -8.74 -31.60 -9.01
CA PRO A 57 -9.94 -32.45 -8.97
C PRO A 57 -10.55 -32.54 -7.57
N HIS A 58 -9.79 -32.21 -6.52
CA HIS A 58 -10.28 -32.16 -5.14
C HIS A 58 -9.82 -30.90 -4.43
N CYS A 59 -10.63 -30.47 -3.46
CA CYS A 59 -10.22 -29.43 -2.51
C CYS A 59 -10.59 -29.83 -1.07
N LEU A 60 -9.89 -29.26 -0.11
CA LEU A 60 -10.16 -29.34 1.31
C LEU A 60 -10.47 -27.92 1.81
N ILE A 61 -11.72 -27.68 2.17
CA ILE A 61 -12.19 -26.42 2.74
C ILE A 61 -12.14 -26.56 4.26
N ILE A 62 -11.61 -25.58 4.96
CA ILE A 62 -11.46 -25.56 6.42
C ILE A 62 -11.86 -24.22 7.00
N ASP A 63 -12.44 -24.28 8.19
CA ASP A 63 -12.66 -23.13 9.07
C ASP A 63 -12.40 -23.52 10.53
N THR A 64 -12.05 -22.54 11.40
CA THR A 64 -11.62 -22.81 12.78
C THR A 64 -12.28 -21.88 13.77
N GLU A 65 -12.81 -22.44 14.88
CA GLU A 65 -13.34 -21.70 16.00
C GLU A 65 -12.38 -21.73 17.19
N THR A 66 -12.32 -20.61 17.92
CA THR A 66 -11.32 -20.37 18.95
C THR A 66 -11.97 -19.91 20.24
N THR A 67 -11.20 -20.00 21.34
CA THR A 67 -11.53 -19.30 22.57
C THR A 67 -11.54 -17.78 22.36
N LEU A 68 -12.28 -17.04 23.19
CA LEU A 68 -12.32 -15.57 23.15
C LEU A 68 -11.22 -14.90 23.99
N ASP A 69 -10.41 -15.69 24.67
CA ASP A 69 -9.27 -15.18 25.41
C ASP A 69 -8.16 -14.65 24.46
N PRO A 70 -7.16 -13.93 24.99
CA PRO A 70 -6.07 -13.38 24.20
C PRO A 70 -5.29 -14.39 23.35
N ALA A 71 -5.23 -15.65 23.79
CA ALA A 71 -4.52 -16.71 23.05
C ALA A 71 -5.26 -17.14 21.79
N GLN A 72 -6.60 -16.96 21.75
CA GLN A 72 -7.45 -17.44 20.67
C GLN A 72 -7.09 -18.89 20.31
N THR A 73 -7.06 -19.74 21.32
CA THR A 73 -6.68 -21.16 21.18
C THR A 73 -7.75 -21.91 20.39
N LEU A 74 -7.34 -22.83 19.53
CA LEU A 74 -8.26 -23.66 18.79
C LEU A 74 -9.18 -24.43 19.75
N ASN A 75 -10.49 -24.30 19.57
CA ASN A 75 -11.50 -25.14 20.18
C ASN A 75 -11.79 -26.35 19.29
N PHE A 76 -12.27 -26.06 18.09
CA PHE A 76 -12.56 -27.06 17.06
C PHE A 76 -12.51 -26.37 15.68
N GLY A 77 -12.69 -27.15 14.65
CA GLY A 77 -12.92 -26.65 13.31
C GLY A 77 -13.72 -27.66 12.50
N VAL A 78 -14.22 -27.18 11.38
CA VAL A 78 -14.99 -27.99 10.42
C VAL A 78 -14.24 -28.05 9.10
N PHE A 79 -14.32 -29.18 8.43
CA PHE A 79 -13.77 -29.33 7.10
C PHE A 79 -14.77 -29.99 6.15
N ARG A 80 -14.69 -29.58 4.86
CA ARG A 80 -15.30 -30.29 3.74
C ARG A 80 -14.22 -30.70 2.75
N ARG A 81 -14.17 -31.96 2.39
CA ARG A 81 -13.44 -32.43 1.22
C ARG A 81 -14.38 -32.52 0.06
N CYS A 82 -14.07 -31.85 -1.03
CA CYS A 82 -14.94 -31.73 -2.19
C CYS A 82 -14.24 -32.26 -3.46
N LYS A 83 -15.03 -32.78 -4.39
CA LYS A 83 -14.65 -33.24 -5.73
C LYS A 83 -15.18 -32.29 -6.77
N LEU A 84 -14.36 -31.93 -7.75
CA LEU A 84 -14.76 -31.11 -8.88
C LEU A 84 -15.58 -31.95 -9.85
N VAL A 85 -16.83 -31.56 -10.08
CA VAL A 85 -17.77 -32.17 -11.04
C VAL A 85 -18.23 -31.07 -11.99
N GLY A 86 -17.80 -31.15 -13.24
CA GLY A 86 -17.98 -30.06 -14.18
C GLY A 86 -17.21 -28.83 -13.74
N SER A 87 -17.90 -27.74 -13.46
CA SER A 87 -17.33 -26.47 -12.98
C SER A 87 -17.52 -26.21 -11.48
N ARG A 88 -18.08 -27.18 -10.74
CA ARG A 88 -18.45 -27.03 -9.32
C ARG A 88 -17.78 -28.07 -8.44
N TYR A 89 -17.36 -27.67 -7.28
CA TYR A 89 -16.96 -28.57 -6.22
C TYR A 89 -18.20 -29.07 -5.49
N LEU A 90 -18.32 -30.39 -5.32
CA LEU A 90 -19.38 -31.05 -4.54
C LEU A 90 -18.72 -31.73 -3.34
N CYS A 91 -19.33 -31.61 -2.16
CA CYS A 91 -18.84 -32.20 -0.93
C CYS A 91 -18.90 -33.72 -0.97
N VAL A 92 -17.78 -34.40 -0.75
CA VAL A 92 -17.70 -35.88 -0.69
C VAL A 92 -17.38 -36.39 0.72
N ALA A 93 -16.97 -35.51 1.62
CA ALA A 93 -16.73 -35.81 3.03
C ALA A 93 -16.80 -34.54 3.86
N GLU A 94 -17.48 -34.57 4.98
CA GLU A 94 -17.52 -33.48 5.98
C GLU A 94 -17.11 -34.05 7.35
N GLY A 95 -16.52 -33.23 8.18
CA GLY A 95 -16.15 -33.64 9.53
C GLY A 95 -15.76 -32.49 10.43
N ILE A 96 -15.69 -32.82 11.70
CA ILE A 96 -15.30 -31.94 12.78
C ILE A 96 -13.94 -32.40 13.31
N PHE A 97 -13.03 -31.49 13.54
CA PHE A 97 -11.81 -31.74 14.28
C PHE A 97 -11.76 -30.83 15.51
N HIS A 98 -11.28 -31.34 16.63
CA HIS A 98 -11.26 -30.62 17.90
C HIS A 98 -9.82 -30.52 18.45
N ARG A 99 -9.56 -29.59 19.38
CA ARG A 99 -8.29 -29.52 20.08
C ARG A 99 -7.92 -30.88 20.69
N ASP A 100 -6.62 -31.18 20.77
CA ASP A 100 -6.11 -32.52 21.15
C ASP A 100 -6.54 -32.95 22.56
N ALA A 101 -6.95 -32.04 23.45
CA ALA A 101 -7.46 -32.33 24.76
C ALA A 101 -8.84 -31.69 24.98
N LEU A 102 -9.89 -32.49 24.93
CA LEU A 102 -11.26 -32.14 25.33
C LEU A 102 -11.59 -32.71 26.71
N SER A 103 -12.46 -32.04 27.45
CA SER A 103 -13.15 -32.64 28.58
C SER A 103 -14.10 -33.75 28.11
N VAL A 104 -14.44 -34.68 28.99
CA VAL A 104 -15.39 -35.76 28.66
C VAL A 104 -16.74 -35.18 28.22
N THR A 105 -17.18 -34.12 28.85
CA THR A 105 -18.46 -33.43 28.52
C THR A 105 -18.42 -32.84 27.13
N GLU A 106 -17.36 -32.10 26.78
CA GLU A 106 -17.19 -31.51 25.45
C GLU A 106 -17.13 -32.60 24.37
N LEU A 107 -16.39 -33.68 24.62
CA LEU A 107 -16.27 -34.78 23.67
C LEU A 107 -17.63 -35.44 23.41
N LYS A 108 -18.43 -35.73 24.44
CA LYS A 108 -19.77 -36.28 24.31
C LYS A 108 -20.69 -35.34 23.51
N LEU A 109 -20.58 -34.00 23.73
CA LEU A 109 -21.38 -33.03 23.01
C LEU A 109 -21.03 -33.04 21.51
N VAL A 110 -19.78 -33.03 21.15
CA VAL A 110 -19.34 -33.07 19.74
C VAL A 110 -19.74 -34.40 19.10
N GLN A 111 -19.61 -35.55 19.83
CA GLN A 111 -20.02 -36.87 19.35
C GLN A 111 -21.53 -36.94 19.03
N ARG A 112 -22.36 -36.40 19.91
CA ARG A 112 -23.83 -36.35 19.66
C ARG A 112 -24.16 -35.59 18.39
N HIS A 113 -23.45 -34.46 18.14
CA HIS A 113 -23.66 -33.65 16.95
C HIS A 113 -23.24 -34.36 15.66
N THR A 114 -22.29 -35.30 15.71
CA THR A 114 -21.82 -36.02 14.53
C THR A 114 -22.72 -37.17 14.11
N VAL A 115 -23.50 -37.74 15.04
CA VAL A 115 -24.41 -38.88 14.75
C VAL A 115 -25.68 -38.44 13.98
N ASN A 116 -26.27 -37.31 14.40
CA ASN A 116 -27.46 -36.74 13.76
C ASN A 116 -27.22 -35.26 13.41
N PRO A 117 -26.40 -34.96 12.42
CA PRO A 117 -26.13 -33.57 12.07
C PRO A 117 -27.36 -32.95 11.41
N PRO A 118 -27.71 -31.69 11.69
CA PRO A 118 -28.70 -30.94 10.95
C PRO A 118 -28.44 -30.99 9.45
N ALA A 119 -29.46 -31.21 8.65
CA ALA A 119 -29.34 -31.31 7.20
C ALA A 119 -28.98 -29.96 6.60
N LEU A 120 -27.85 -29.90 5.90
CA LEU A 120 -27.51 -28.82 5.01
C LEU A 120 -28.01 -29.10 3.60
N ALA A 121 -28.06 -28.08 2.72
CA ALA A 121 -28.67 -28.19 1.39
C ALA A 121 -28.11 -29.39 0.60
N ALA A 122 -28.97 -30.38 0.31
CA ALA A 122 -28.62 -31.64 -0.37
C ALA A 122 -27.86 -31.45 -1.69
N ALA A 123 -28.15 -30.37 -2.41
CA ALA A 123 -27.48 -30.03 -3.68
C ALA A 123 -25.94 -29.72 -3.56
N GLU A 124 -25.40 -29.55 -2.35
CA GLU A 124 -23.97 -29.33 -2.12
C GLU A 124 -23.16 -30.63 -1.97
N TYR A 125 -23.84 -31.82 -1.85
CA TYR A 125 -23.21 -33.11 -1.57
C TYR A 125 -23.23 -34.08 -2.76
N PHE A 126 -22.24 -34.98 -2.78
CA PHE A 126 -22.12 -36.03 -3.77
C PHE A 126 -21.53 -37.31 -3.16
N PRO A 127 -22.21 -38.43 -3.24
CA PRO A 127 -23.65 -38.68 -3.06
C PRO A 127 -24.09 -38.38 -1.62
N ALA A 128 -25.34 -38.60 -1.30
CA ALA A 128 -25.87 -38.30 0.04
C ALA A 128 -25.05 -38.95 1.16
N GLN A 129 -24.50 -38.06 2.04
CA GLN A 129 -23.72 -38.50 3.20
C GLN A 129 -24.56 -38.57 4.47
N THR A 130 -24.39 -39.62 5.25
CA THR A 130 -25.20 -39.96 6.43
C THR A 130 -24.50 -39.66 7.77
N GLY A 131 -23.43 -38.87 7.81
CA GLY A 131 -22.78 -38.55 9.07
C GLY A 131 -21.53 -37.69 8.92
N LEU A 132 -21.08 -37.10 10.03
CA LEU A 132 -19.86 -36.33 10.11
C LEU A 132 -18.71 -37.15 10.71
N SER A 133 -17.55 -37.10 10.12
CA SER A 133 -16.35 -37.67 10.75
C SER A 133 -15.90 -36.81 11.93
N LEU A 134 -15.49 -37.47 13.02
CA LEU A 134 -14.91 -36.78 14.20
C LEU A 134 -13.50 -37.24 14.43
N MET A 135 -12.58 -36.25 14.69
CA MET A 135 -11.20 -36.57 14.96
C MET A 135 -10.51 -35.47 15.79
N SER A 136 -9.38 -35.83 16.41
CA SER A 136 -8.53 -34.81 17.04
C SER A 136 -7.87 -33.93 15.99
N ARG A 137 -7.37 -32.73 16.40
CA ARG A 137 -6.56 -31.88 15.55
C ARG A 137 -5.34 -32.62 14.99
N SER A 138 -4.68 -33.40 15.84
CA SER A 138 -3.50 -34.18 15.45
C SER A 138 -3.82 -35.24 14.38
N ASP A 139 -4.97 -35.93 14.50
CA ASP A 139 -5.46 -36.88 13.49
C ASP A 139 -5.87 -36.16 12.21
N PHE A 140 -6.60 -35.04 12.32
CA PHE A 140 -6.94 -34.21 11.16
C PHE A 140 -5.71 -33.79 10.36
N ILE A 141 -4.68 -33.25 11.05
CA ILE A 141 -3.43 -32.85 10.41
C ILE A 141 -2.72 -34.02 9.76
N SER A 142 -2.64 -35.18 10.43
CA SER A 142 -1.87 -36.33 9.93
C SER A 142 -2.60 -37.09 8.81
N ARG A 143 -3.90 -37.33 8.97
CA ARG A 143 -4.68 -38.21 8.09
C ARG A 143 -5.41 -37.47 6.96
N VAL A 144 -5.86 -36.25 7.20
CA VAL A 144 -6.63 -35.46 6.21
C VAL A 144 -5.77 -34.38 5.58
N PHE A 145 -5.27 -33.41 6.38
CA PHE A 145 -4.60 -32.23 5.87
C PHE A 145 -3.34 -32.57 5.05
N TRP A 146 -2.38 -33.31 5.63
CA TRP A 146 -1.13 -33.64 4.93
C TRP A 146 -1.35 -34.59 3.75
N ASN A 147 -2.38 -35.46 3.80
CA ASN A 147 -2.73 -36.28 2.65
C ASN A 147 -3.25 -35.45 1.49
N SER A 148 -4.15 -34.49 1.77
CA SER A 148 -4.64 -33.55 0.76
C SER A 148 -3.52 -32.72 0.14
N VAL A 149 -2.61 -32.17 0.98
CA VAL A 149 -1.43 -31.43 0.49
C VAL A 149 -0.52 -32.29 -0.39
N ARG A 150 -0.26 -33.55 0.02
CA ARG A 150 0.58 -34.49 -0.74
C ARG A 150 -0.04 -34.86 -2.08
N LYS A 151 -1.35 -35.04 -2.14
CA LYS A 151 -2.11 -35.33 -3.37
C LYS A 151 -2.27 -34.11 -4.28
N GLY A 152 -1.82 -32.93 -3.84
CA GLY A 152 -1.95 -31.68 -4.61
C GLY A 152 -3.36 -31.14 -4.64
N GLU A 153 -4.20 -31.54 -3.70
CA GLU A 153 -5.55 -30.98 -3.52
C GLU A 153 -5.44 -29.52 -3.10
N LEU A 154 -6.45 -28.72 -3.41
CA LEU A 154 -6.51 -27.31 -3.08
C LEU A 154 -6.93 -27.15 -1.62
N ILE A 155 -6.10 -26.55 -0.79
CA ILE A 155 -6.43 -26.19 0.59
C ILE A 155 -7.04 -24.80 0.58
N VAL A 156 -8.28 -24.71 1.05
CA VAL A 156 -9.12 -23.51 0.95
C VAL A 156 -9.59 -23.07 2.32
N SER A 157 -9.51 -21.78 2.63
CA SER A 157 -10.26 -21.13 3.71
C SER A 157 -10.53 -19.67 3.38
N PHE A 158 -11.45 -19.03 4.10
CA PHE A 158 -11.78 -17.64 3.79
C PHE A 158 -10.72 -16.64 4.23
N ASN A 159 -9.98 -16.97 5.30
CA ASN A 159 -8.85 -16.18 5.81
C ASN A 159 -7.73 -17.14 6.21
N SER A 160 -7.16 -17.81 5.24
CA SER A 160 -6.20 -18.90 5.44
C SER A 160 -5.04 -18.60 6.41
N PRO A 161 -4.47 -17.39 6.48
CA PRO A 161 -3.46 -17.09 7.50
C PRO A 161 -3.95 -17.31 8.93
N PHE A 162 -5.19 -16.95 9.24
CA PHE A 162 -5.78 -17.15 10.56
C PHE A 162 -5.94 -18.64 10.86
N ASP A 163 -6.67 -19.38 10.04
CA ASP A 163 -6.97 -20.80 10.25
C ASP A 163 -5.71 -21.66 10.35
N LEU A 164 -4.77 -21.46 9.41
CA LEU A 164 -3.50 -22.17 9.44
C LEU A 164 -2.67 -21.87 10.69
N SER A 165 -2.78 -20.65 11.24
CA SER A 165 -2.10 -20.30 12.47
C SER A 165 -2.72 -20.98 13.70
N ARG A 166 -4.05 -21.23 13.69
CA ARG A 166 -4.76 -21.93 14.78
C ARG A 166 -4.50 -23.43 14.75
N LEU A 167 -4.24 -23.98 13.58
CA LEU A 167 -3.79 -25.36 13.43
C LEU A 167 -2.32 -25.57 13.84
N ALA A 168 -1.53 -24.49 13.95
CA ALA A 168 -0.11 -24.57 14.23
C ALA A 168 0.18 -24.86 15.70
N ILE A 169 1.08 -25.80 15.94
CA ILE A 169 1.65 -26.06 17.28
C ILE A 169 2.80 -25.13 17.64
N LYS A 170 3.37 -24.47 16.63
CA LYS A 170 4.43 -23.45 16.81
C LYS A 170 4.45 -22.49 15.63
N SER A 171 4.51 -21.22 15.92
CA SER A 171 4.74 -20.15 14.95
C SER A 171 6.09 -19.47 15.22
N ALA A 172 6.83 -19.18 14.15
CA ALA A 172 8.12 -18.50 14.23
C ALA A 172 8.34 -17.60 13.01
N THR A 173 9.27 -16.68 13.12
CA THR A 173 9.76 -15.93 11.96
C THR A 173 10.41 -16.87 10.96
N GLY A 174 10.05 -16.78 9.70
CA GLY A 174 10.61 -17.60 8.65
C GLY A 174 12.04 -17.18 8.27
N ARG A 175 12.62 -17.90 7.29
CA ARG A 175 14.03 -17.71 6.93
C ARG A 175 14.36 -16.35 6.32
N LYS A 176 13.37 -15.67 5.73
CA LYS A 176 13.57 -14.36 5.11
C LYS A 176 13.44 -13.20 6.09
N GLY A 177 12.89 -13.43 7.28
CA GLY A 177 12.66 -12.44 8.31
C GLY A 177 11.34 -11.68 8.18
N ASP A 178 10.72 -11.71 6.99
CA ASP A 178 9.46 -11.01 6.68
C ASP A 178 8.27 -11.98 6.53
N ASP A 179 8.51 -13.28 6.67
CA ASP A 179 7.52 -14.35 6.53
C ASP A 179 7.36 -15.15 7.85
N TRP A 180 6.18 -15.71 8.06
CA TRP A 180 5.88 -16.64 9.14
C TRP A 180 6.20 -18.06 8.73
N SER A 181 6.64 -18.86 9.70
CA SER A 181 6.90 -20.30 9.55
C SER A 181 6.06 -21.05 10.59
N LEU A 182 5.03 -21.74 10.13
CA LEU A 182 4.10 -22.49 10.98
C LEU A 182 4.44 -23.97 10.96
N ALA A 183 4.50 -24.59 12.15
CA ALA A 183 4.63 -26.03 12.31
C ALA A 183 3.30 -26.63 12.75
N LEU A 184 2.78 -27.60 12.01
CA LEU A 184 1.50 -28.25 12.30
C LEU A 184 1.66 -29.60 12.99
N SER A 185 2.81 -30.27 12.85
CA SER A 185 3.02 -31.61 13.37
C SER A 185 4.16 -31.64 14.41
N ALA A 186 3.92 -32.31 15.53
CA ALA A 186 4.93 -32.58 16.55
C ALA A 186 5.72 -33.84 16.20
N LEU A 187 7.00 -33.87 16.54
CA LEU A 187 7.79 -35.07 16.66
C LEU A 187 7.59 -35.66 18.05
N TRP A 188 7.63 -34.80 19.06
CA TRP A 188 7.54 -35.17 20.45
C TRP A 188 7.02 -33.97 21.28
N LYS A 189 6.26 -34.27 22.33
CA LYS A 189 5.81 -33.33 23.35
C LYS A 189 6.32 -33.79 24.72
N ASN A 190 7.02 -32.88 25.43
CA ASN A 190 7.47 -33.16 26.78
C ASN A 190 6.26 -33.23 27.72
N PRO A 191 6.03 -34.39 28.38
CA PRO A 191 4.86 -34.56 29.23
C PRO A 191 4.87 -33.68 30.49
N LYS A 192 6.07 -33.33 31.00
CA LYS A 192 6.21 -32.48 32.19
C LYS A 192 6.12 -30.99 31.91
N THR A 193 6.75 -30.52 30.84
CA THR A 193 6.86 -29.07 30.55
C THR A 193 5.92 -28.59 29.45
N GLY A 194 5.19 -29.51 28.80
CA GLY A 194 4.35 -29.17 27.62
C GLY A 194 5.13 -28.76 26.37
N ARG A 195 6.47 -28.67 26.44
CA ARG A 195 7.32 -28.23 25.34
C ARG A 195 7.18 -29.15 24.13
N VAL A 196 6.84 -28.55 22.96
CA VAL A 196 6.65 -29.30 21.72
C VAL A 196 7.84 -29.12 20.80
N ILE A 197 8.37 -30.22 20.27
CA ILE A 197 9.39 -30.25 19.25
C ILE A 197 8.72 -30.54 17.92
N PRO A 198 8.76 -29.56 16.97
CA PRO A 198 8.16 -29.75 15.67
C PRO A 198 8.84 -30.85 14.85
N ASN A 199 8.04 -31.64 14.12
CA ASN A 199 8.53 -32.73 13.27
C ASN A 199 9.37 -32.19 12.09
N PRO A 200 10.67 -32.50 11.98
CA PRO A 200 11.50 -32.03 10.87
C PRO A 200 11.19 -32.71 9.53
N LYS A 201 10.56 -33.89 9.55
CA LYS A 201 10.13 -34.62 8.33
C LYS A 201 8.86 -34.07 7.71
N ARG A 202 8.14 -33.13 8.39
CA ARG A 202 6.95 -32.48 7.87
C ARG A 202 7.28 -31.06 7.42
N PRO A 203 6.72 -30.60 6.28
CA PRO A 203 6.97 -29.24 5.81
C PRO A 203 6.43 -28.20 6.81
N ARG A 204 7.03 -27.01 6.77
CA ARG A 204 6.45 -25.83 7.42
C ARG A 204 5.52 -25.16 6.43
N ILE A 205 4.45 -24.58 6.90
CA ILE A 205 3.67 -23.66 6.10
C ILE A 205 4.31 -22.28 6.27
N VAL A 206 4.65 -21.66 5.15
CA VAL A 206 5.24 -20.31 5.11
C VAL A 206 4.19 -19.35 4.62
N ILE A 207 3.91 -18.32 5.44
CA ILE A 207 2.97 -17.25 5.12
C ILE A 207 3.76 -15.95 4.99
N ASP A 208 3.82 -15.41 3.79
CA ASP A 208 4.40 -14.09 3.48
C ASP A 208 3.23 -13.10 3.36
N ALA A 209 2.95 -12.39 4.46
CA ALA A 209 1.90 -11.40 4.54
C ALA A 209 2.29 -10.16 3.72
N GLN A 210 1.64 -9.93 2.60
CA GLN A 210 1.92 -8.78 1.74
C GLN A 210 1.20 -7.53 2.26
N ASN A 211 -0.06 -7.68 2.63
CA ASN A 211 -0.91 -6.62 3.13
C ASN A 211 -2.19 -7.22 3.76
N SER A 212 -3.13 -6.38 4.18
CA SER A 212 -4.40 -6.81 4.79
C SER A 212 -5.33 -7.60 3.85
N LYS A 213 -5.07 -7.59 2.54
CA LYS A 213 -5.92 -8.19 1.50
C LYS A 213 -5.28 -9.43 0.87
N MET A 214 -3.97 -9.60 1.02
CA MET A 214 -3.21 -10.59 0.26
C MET A 214 -2.09 -11.22 1.09
N ALA A 215 -2.01 -12.54 1.03
CA ALA A 215 -0.92 -13.31 1.61
C ALA A 215 -0.43 -14.38 0.63
N PHE A 216 0.87 -14.60 0.57
CA PHE A 216 1.45 -15.72 -0.18
C PHE A 216 1.66 -16.88 0.75
N ILE A 217 1.00 -17.99 0.47
CA ILE A 217 1.06 -19.20 1.28
C ILE A 217 1.74 -20.29 0.47
N LYS A 218 2.71 -20.99 1.08
CA LYS A 218 3.46 -22.06 0.42
C LYS A 218 4.07 -23.02 1.42
N LEU A 219 4.53 -24.16 0.95
CA LEU A 219 5.36 -25.06 1.76
C LEU A 219 6.79 -24.51 1.89
N GLY A 220 7.33 -24.59 3.09
CA GLY A 220 8.74 -24.38 3.38
C GLY A 220 9.60 -25.56 2.94
N SER A 221 10.92 -25.43 3.14
CA SER A 221 11.84 -26.56 2.89
C SER A 221 11.61 -27.70 3.88
N VAL A 222 11.68 -28.91 3.38
CA VAL A 222 11.54 -30.17 4.12
C VAL A 222 12.71 -31.10 3.78
N LEU A 223 13.03 -32.08 4.66
CA LEU A 223 14.15 -33.00 4.44
C LEU A 223 13.93 -33.91 3.23
N HIS A 224 12.75 -34.46 3.04
CA HIS A 224 12.39 -35.31 1.92
C HIS A 224 11.56 -34.54 0.89
N LYS A 225 12.22 -33.87 -0.06
CA LYS A 225 11.57 -32.97 -1.02
C LYS A 225 10.71 -33.70 -2.05
N GLU A 226 10.98 -34.95 -2.31
CA GLU A 226 10.37 -35.75 -3.38
C GLU A 226 8.93 -36.14 -3.06
N GLU A 227 8.58 -36.26 -1.79
CA GLU A 227 7.24 -36.63 -1.33
C GLU A 227 6.24 -35.46 -1.34
N TRP A 228 6.72 -34.22 -1.52
CA TRP A 228 5.90 -33.03 -1.38
C TRP A 228 5.92 -32.19 -2.64
N LEU A 229 4.75 -31.75 -3.08
CA LEU A 229 4.68 -30.68 -4.07
C LEU A 229 5.43 -29.47 -3.54
N LYS A 230 6.38 -28.96 -4.29
CA LYS A 230 7.38 -27.96 -3.87
C LYS A 230 6.78 -26.72 -3.20
N GLU A 231 5.57 -26.36 -3.54
CA GLU A 231 4.93 -25.11 -3.10
C GLU A 231 3.59 -25.32 -2.40
N GLY A 232 3.00 -26.53 -2.49
CA GLY A 232 1.61 -26.79 -2.09
C GLY A 232 0.60 -26.02 -2.97
N ARG A 233 -0.67 -26.23 -2.72
CA ARG A 233 -1.77 -25.51 -3.40
C ARG A 233 -2.69 -24.92 -2.32
N PHE A 234 -2.46 -23.68 -1.96
CA PHE A 234 -3.23 -22.96 -0.94
C PHE A 234 -4.00 -21.83 -1.58
N LEU A 235 -5.29 -21.78 -1.36
CA LEU A 235 -6.19 -20.73 -1.85
C LEU A 235 -6.81 -20.00 -0.66
N ASP A 236 -6.36 -18.79 -0.43
CA ASP A 236 -7.02 -17.84 0.45
C ASP A 236 -8.13 -17.12 -0.33
N MET A 237 -9.39 -17.35 0.08
CA MET A 237 -10.55 -16.80 -0.63
C MET A 237 -10.61 -15.27 -0.60
N ARG A 238 -10.04 -14.61 0.43
CA ARG A 238 -9.91 -13.15 0.46
C ARG A 238 -8.96 -12.66 -0.63
N THR A 239 -7.85 -13.36 -0.82
CA THR A 239 -6.86 -13.03 -1.87
C THR A 239 -7.44 -13.21 -3.28
N LEU A 240 -8.19 -14.31 -3.52
CA LEU A 240 -8.85 -14.52 -4.81
C LEU A 240 -9.94 -13.47 -5.06
N GLY A 241 -10.77 -13.18 -4.05
CA GLY A 241 -11.81 -12.15 -4.15
C GLY A 241 -11.21 -10.77 -4.45
N TRP A 242 -10.08 -10.43 -3.81
CA TRP A 242 -9.30 -9.23 -4.14
C TRP A 242 -8.83 -9.23 -5.60
N ALA A 243 -8.31 -10.35 -6.10
CA ALA A 243 -7.84 -10.47 -7.48
C ALA A 243 -8.96 -10.26 -8.50
N LEU A 244 -10.15 -10.80 -8.23
CA LEU A 244 -11.31 -10.72 -9.14
C LEU A 244 -12.00 -9.35 -9.10
N ARG A 245 -12.18 -8.77 -7.92
CA ARG A 245 -13.05 -7.60 -7.72
C ARG A 245 -12.33 -6.33 -7.26
N ASN A 246 -11.02 -6.40 -7.00
CA ASN A 246 -10.20 -5.27 -6.49
C ASN A 246 -10.75 -4.65 -5.19
N ARG A 247 -11.39 -5.46 -4.34
CA ARG A 247 -11.89 -5.03 -3.02
C ARG A 247 -11.71 -6.13 -1.97
N SER A 248 -11.53 -5.72 -0.72
CA SER A 248 -11.46 -6.65 0.41
C SER A 248 -12.86 -7.12 0.80
N PHE A 249 -12.96 -8.38 1.24
CA PHE A 249 -14.23 -8.99 1.65
C PHE A 249 -14.15 -9.56 3.07
N THR A 250 -15.26 -9.50 3.79
CA THR A 250 -15.63 -10.44 4.83
C THR A 250 -16.33 -11.62 4.17
N LEU A 251 -16.54 -12.76 4.85
CA LEU A 251 -17.25 -13.90 4.27
C LEU A 251 -18.68 -13.50 3.87
N ASP A 252 -19.42 -12.81 4.73
CA ASP A 252 -20.76 -12.32 4.42
C ASP A 252 -20.77 -11.32 3.24
N GLY A 253 -19.80 -10.38 3.23
CA GLY A 253 -19.63 -9.45 2.11
C GLY A 253 -19.32 -10.17 0.79
N ALA A 254 -18.56 -11.27 0.82
CA ALA A 254 -18.30 -12.09 -0.35
C ALA A 254 -19.56 -12.82 -0.81
N CYS A 255 -20.33 -13.43 0.12
CA CYS A 255 -21.62 -14.08 -0.22
C CYS A 255 -22.55 -13.11 -0.95
N LYS A 256 -22.70 -11.88 -0.44
CA LYS A 256 -23.52 -10.83 -1.10
C LYS A 256 -22.97 -10.45 -2.47
N ALA A 257 -21.65 -10.20 -2.57
CA ALA A 257 -21.01 -9.78 -3.82
C ALA A 257 -21.08 -10.84 -4.93
N PHE A 258 -21.00 -12.11 -4.56
CA PHE A 258 -21.08 -13.24 -5.48
C PHE A 258 -22.50 -13.86 -5.58
N LYS A 259 -23.50 -13.24 -4.92
CA LYS A 259 -24.93 -13.61 -4.97
C LYS A 259 -25.19 -15.05 -4.56
N VAL A 260 -24.55 -15.51 -3.51
CA VAL A 260 -24.79 -16.82 -2.89
C VAL A 260 -25.44 -16.66 -1.51
N LYS A 261 -26.07 -17.73 -1.02
CA LYS A 261 -26.66 -17.75 0.33
C LYS A 261 -25.57 -17.41 1.36
N GLY A 262 -25.81 -16.39 2.16
CA GLY A 262 -24.93 -15.95 3.23
C GLY A 262 -24.99 -16.84 4.46
N LYS A 263 -24.21 -16.48 5.47
CA LYS A 263 -24.19 -17.12 6.78
C LYS A 263 -25.24 -16.49 7.71
N GLN A 264 -25.56 -17.19 8.78
CA GLN A 264 -26.40 -16.67 9.86
C GLN A 264 -25.59 -15.68 10.73
N ASP A 265 -26.30 -14.72 11.33
CA ASP A 265 -25.71 -13.86 12.34
C ASP A 265 -25.49 -14.66 13.62
N HIS A 266 -24.27 -14.75 14.08
CA HIS A 266 -23.92 -15.42 15.32
C HIS A 266 -22.95 -14.59 16.13
N LYS A 267 -23.06 -14.67 17.46
CA LYS A 267 -22.16 -14.01 18.39
C LYS A 267 -21.33 -15.08 19.08
N PRO A 268 -20.04 -15.21 18.73
CA PRO A 268 -19.18 -16.28 19.25
C PRO A 268 -19.18 -16.32 20.80
N SER A 269 -19.37 -17.49 21.35
CA SER A 269 -19.28 -17.75 22.79
C SER A 269 -17.87 -18.10 23.28
N GLY A 270 -17.02 -18.56 22.33
CA GLY A 270 -15.68 -19.06 22.61
C GLY A 270 -15.64 -20.41 23.34
N MET A 271 -16.78 -21.09 23.41
CA MET A 271 -16.95 -22.43 24.00
C MET A 271 -17.36 -23.43 22.93
N ILE A 272 -17.25 -24.72 23.26
CA ILE A 272 -17.76 -25.77 22.37
C ILE A 272 -19.22 -26.04 22.77
N ASN A 273 -20.15 -25.68 21.89
CA ASN A 273 -21.57 -25.97 22.01
C ASN A 273 -22.19 -26.24 20.64
N SER A 274 -23.44 -26.68 20.61
CA SER A 274 -24.14 -27.07 19.37
C SER A 274 -24.29 -25.88 18.41
N GLU A 275 -24.58 -24.68 18.93
CA GLU A 275 -24.78 -23.47 18.12
C GLU A 275 -23.47 -23.05 17.42
N GLU A 276 -22.34 -23.09 18.14
CA GLU A 276 -21.03 -22.81 17.57
C GLU A 276 -20.63 -23.83 16.49
N ILE A 277 -20.95 -25.11 16.68
CA ILE A 277 -20.66 -26.15 15.70
C ILE A 277 -21.50 -25.94 14.43
N GLU A 278 -22.78 -25.64 14.58
CA GLU A 278 -23.65 -25.33 13.44
C GLU A 278 -23.21 -24.07 12.70
N TYR A 279 -22.83 -23.04 13.45
CA TYR A 279 -22.31 -21.82 12.91
C TYR A 279 -21.03 -22.06 12.08
N CYS A 280 -20.04 -22.78 12.62
CA CYS A 280 -18.81 -23.11 11.91
C CYS A 280 -19.07 -23.97 10.65
N ARG A 281 -20.03 -24.91 10.71
CA ARG A 281 -20.48 -25.69 9.55
C ARG A 281 -21.08 -24.80 8.48
N GLU A 282 -21.91 -23.82 8.87
CA GLU A 282 -22.49 -22.87 7.92
C GLU A 282 -21.44 -21.92 7.32
N ASP A 283 -20.40 -21.53 8.07
CA ASP A 283 -19.27 -20.74 7.56
C ASP A 283 -18.46 -21.52 6.51
N VAL A 284 -18.22 -22.82 6.75
CA VAL A 284 -17.61 -23.72 5.74
C VAL A 284 -18.51 -23.89 4.52
N ALA A 285 -19.82 -24.03 4.72
CA ALA A 285 -20.79 -24.12 3.63
C ALA A 285 -20.86 -22.81 2.82
N ALA A 286 -20.85 -21.66 3.48
CA ALA A 286 -20.80 -20.35 2.83
C ALA A 286 -19.49 -20.18 2.03
N THR A 287 -18.35 -20.57 2.61
CA THR A 287 -17.05 -20.57 1.93
C THR A 287 -17.07 -21.50 0.70
N HIS A 288 -17.71 -22.66 0.78
CA HIS A 288 -17.89 -23.59 -0.33
C HIS A 288 -18.74 -22.97 -1.46
N ARG A 289 -19.88 -22.33 -1.13
CA ARG A 289 -20.74 -21.64 -2.11
C ARG A 289 -19.98 -20.50 -2.80
N VAL A 290 -19.24 -19.69 -2.03
CA VAL A 290 -18.41 -18.60 -2.57
C VAL A 290 -17.30 -19.15 -3.46
N LEU A 291 -16.65 -20.28 -3.07
CA LEU A 291 -15.65 -20.95 -3.89
C LEU A 291 -16.20 -21.32 -5.26
N ASN A 292 -17.39 -21.94 -5.31
CA ASN A 292 -18.04 -22.33 -6.56
C ASN A 292 -18.35 -21.10 -7.43
N ALA A 293 -18.90 -20.03 -6.85
CA ALA A 293 -19.19 -18.81 -7.59
C ALA A 293 -17.91 -18.10 -8.11
N MET A 294 -16.86 -18.09 -7.30
CA MET A 294 -15.55 -17.55 -7.74
C MET A 294 -14.91 -18.45 -8.80
N THR A 295 -15.09 -19.77 -8.75
CA THR A 295 -14.61 -20.71 -9.77
C THR A 295 -15.29 -20.44 -11.10
N GLU A 296 -16.61 -20.28 -11.11
CA GLU A 296 -17.39 -19.93 -12.30
C GLU A 296 -16.95 -18.59 -12.89
N GLU A 297 -16.76 -17.55 -12.03
CA GLU A 297 -16.31 -16.25 -12.50
C GLU A 297 -14.87 -16.28 -13.02
N PHE A 298 -13.97 -16.98 -12.34
CA PHE A 298 -12.58 -17.12 -12.76
C PHE A 298 -12.50 -17.84 -14.12
N ASN A 299 -13.28 -18.93 -14.33
CA ASN A 299 -13.28 -19.73 -15.54
C ASN A 299 -13.86 -19.00 -16.77
N ARG A 300 -14.60 -17.89 -16.59
CA ARG A 300 -15.00 -17.02 -17.70
C ARG A 300 -13.80 -16.35 -18.38
N ASN A 301 -12.66 -16.30 -17.70
CA ASN A 301 -11.44 -15.71 -18.25
C ASN A 301 -10.62 -16.77 -18.97
N PRO A 302 -10.44 -16.69 -20.30
CA PRO A 302 -9.65 -17.66 -21.08
C PRO A 302 -8.14 -17.37 -20.90
N ILE A 303 -7.63 -17.52 -19.67
CA ILE A 303 -6.26 -17.17 -19.31
C ILE A 303 -5.49 -18.34 -18.70
N ASP A 304 -4.20 -18.45 -19.03
CA ASP A 304 -3.29 -19.39 -18.40
C ASP A 304 -2.80 -18.84 -17.06
N LEU A 305 -3.62 -19.02 -16.03
CA LEU A 305 -3.33 -18.63 -14.66
C LEU A 305 -3.95 -19.62 -13.67
N ARG A 306 -3.13 -20.17 -12.78
CA ARG A 306 -3.64 -20.99 -11.67
C ARG A 306 -4.42 -20.12 -10.69
N PRO A 307 -5.61 -20.57 -10.22
CA PRO A 307 -6.41 -19.80 -9.27
C PRO A 307 -5.67 -19.50 -7.96
N ASP A 308 -4.87 -20.44 -7.45
CA ASP A 308 -4.03 -20.27 -6.26
C ASP A 308 -2.79 -19.36 -6.50
N ARG A 309 -2.67 -18.79 -7.70
CA ARG A 309 -1.65 -17.79 -8.08
C ARG A 309 -2.26 -16.45 -8.53
N ALA A 310 -3.57 -16.34 -8.48
CA ALA A 310 -4.28 -15.10 -8.74
C ALA A 310 -4.25 -14.20 -7.49
N TYR A 311 -3.11 -13.60 -7.21
CA TYR A 311 -2.89 -12.83 -5.98
C TYR A 311 -3.45 -11.40 -6.02
N SER A 312 -3.68 -10.86 -7.21
CA SER A 312 -4.13 -9.48 -7.37
C SER A 312 -4.74 -9.26 -8.76
N PRO A 313 -5.49 -8.17 -8.98
CA PRO A 313 -5.95 -7.80 -10.32
C PRO A 313 -4.83 -7.74 -11.36
N ALA A 314 -3.62 -7.29 -10.95
CA ALA A 314 -2.46 -7.28 -11.85
C ALA A 314 -2.02 -8.68 -12.28
N SER A 315 -2.27 -9.74 -11.49
CA SER A 315 -2.00 -11.13 -11.89
C SER A 315 -2.87 -11.54 -13.07
N ILE A 316 -4.16 -11.15 -13.05
CA ILE A 316 -5.13 -11.40 -14.14
C ILE A 316 -4.75 -10.57 -15.38
N ALA A 317 -4.44 -9.28 -15.21
CA ALA A 317 -4.01 -8.43 -16.33
C ALA A 317 -2.76 -8.99 -17.04
N LYS A 318 -1.76 -9.43 -16.29
CA LYS A 318 -0.56 -10.08 -16.82
C LYS A 318 -0.88 -11.40 -17.53
N ALA A 319 -1.86 -12.15 -17.07
CA ALA A 319 -2.30 -13.38 -17.71
C ALA A 319 -2.97 -13.10 -19.06
N TYR A 320 -3.79 -12.07 -19.17
CA TYR A 320 -4.35 -11.63 -20.45
C TYR A 320 -3.29 -11.19 -21.45
N LEU A 321 -2.29 -10.40 -21.00
CA LEU A 321 -1.18 -10.01 -21.87
C LEU A 321 -0.40 -11.23 -22.40
N ARG A 322 -0.22 -12.28 -21.57
CA ARG A 322 0.39 -13.55 -22.03
C ARG A 322 -0.52 -14.31 -22.99
N GLU A 323 -1.83 -14.34 -22.74
CA GLU A 323 -2.82 -15.01 -23.60
C GLU A 323 -2.85 -14.38 -24.99
N MET A 324 -2.77 -13.06 -25.07
CA MET A 324 -2.59 -12.31 -26.31
C MET A 324 -1.22 -12.55 -26.97
N ARG A 325 -0.35 -13.37 -26.37
CA ARG A 325 1.01 -13.68 -26.80
C ARG A 325 1.95 -12.47 -26.87
N ILE A 326 1.64 -11.41 -26.13
CA ILE A 326 2.54 -10.27 -25.99
C ILE A 326 3.76 -10.72 -25.20
N LYS A 327 4.93 -10.49 -25.76
CA LYS A 327 6.20 -10.86 -25.13
C LYS A 327 6.53 -9.93 -23.96
N GLN A 328 7.06 -10.49 -22.89
CA GLN A 328 7.42 -9.76 -21.69
C GLN A 328 8.55 -8.75 -21.97
N PRO A 329 8.34 -7.44 -21.78
CA PRO A 329 9.26 -6.39 -22.24
C PRO A 329 10.68 -6.54 -21.72
N LYS A 330 10.86 -6.92 -20.46
CA LYS A 330 12.19 -7.09 -19.85
C LYS A 330 13.09 -8.10 -20.60
N GLN A 331 12.53 -9.22 -21.03
CA GLN A 331 13.26 -10.27 -21.74
C GLN A 331 13.33 -9.99 -23.24
N HIS A 332 12.25 -9.44 -23.78
CA HIS A 332 12.06 -9.26 -25.20
C HIS A 332 12.91 -8.12 -25.78
N PHE A 333 12.83 -6.93 -25.18
CA PHE A 333 13.47 -5.75 -25.75
C PHE A 333 14.97 -5.64 -25.44
N LYS A 334 15.49 -6.41 -24.48
CA LYS A 334 16.92 -6.42 -24.08
C LYS A 334 17.51 -5.02 -23.84
N VAL A 335 16.70 -4.12 -23.29
CA VAL A 335 17.10 -2.74 -23.01
C VAL A 335 18.27 -2.70 -22.01
N SER A 336 19.22 -1.80 -22.25
CA SER A 336 20.39 -1.63 -21.40
C SER A 336 20.00 -1.20 -19.98
N ASN A 337 20.76 -1.67 -18.98
CA ASN A 337 20.54 -1.26 -17.59
C ASN A 337 20.69 0.26 -17.39
N LYS A 338 21.50 0.95 -18.21
CA LYS A 338 21.62 2.41 -18.23
C LYS A 338 20.31 3.06 -18.64
N ALA A 339 19.69 2.63 -19.74
CA ALA A 339 18.41 3.16 -20.18
C ALA A 339 17.27 2.90 -19.18
N LEU A 340 17.25 1.70 -18.55
CA LEU A 340 16.34 1.39 -17.46
C LEU A 340 16.59 2.29 -16.24
N GLY A 341 17.87 2.59 -15.91
CA GLY A 341 18.25 3.49 -14.83
C GLY A 341 17.81 4.94 -15.08
N ILE A 342 17.91 5.42 -16.30
CA ILE A 342 17.41 6.75 -16.71
C ILE A 342 15.90 6.82 -16.56
N ALA A 343 15.17 5.84 -17.06
CA ALA A 343 13.73 5.78 -16.92
C ALA A 343 13.27 5.68 -15.47
N MET A 344 14.00 4.92 -14.61
CA MET A 344 13.69 4.87 -13.18
C MET A 344 14.01 6.17 -12.47
N GLN A 345 15.06 6.91 -12.82
CA GLN A 345 15.31 8.23 -12.26
C GLN A 345 14.17 9.20 -12.60
N SER A 346 13.60 9.09 -13.80
CA SER A 346 12.47 9.89 -14.27
C SER A 346 11.12 9.42 -13.72
N TYR A 347 11.08 8.32 -12.94
CA TYR A 347 9.83 7.77 -12.43
C TYR A 347 9.40 8.44 -11.13
N TYR A 348 8.26 9.09 -11.20
CA TYR A 348 7.50 9.63 -10.07
C TYR A 348 6.07 9.11 -10.16
N GLY A 349 5.38 9.02 -9.03
CA GLY A 349 3.98 8.61 -8.99
C GLY A 349 3.00 9.67 -9.50
N GLY A 350 1.73 9.49 -9.21
CA GLY A 350 0.69 10.48 -9.47
C GLY A 350 0.92 11.78 -8.67
N ARG A 351 0.27 12.84 -9.09
CA ARG A 351 0.28 14.14 -8.40
C ARG A 351 -0.82 14.19 -7.37
N ALA A 352 -0.48 14.49 -6.11
CA ALA A 352 -1.44 14.76 -5.05
C ALA A 352 -0.97 15.95 -4.22
N GLU A 353 -1.79 16.99 -4.09
CA GLU A 353 -1.47 18.21 -3.36
C GLU A 353 -2.72 18.89 -2.81
N CYS A 354 -2.56 19.67 -1.74
CA CYS A 354 -3.55 20.60 -1.23
C CYS A 354 -3.13 22.01 -1.65
N ARG A 355 -4.00 22.75 -2.31
CA ARG A 355 -3.72 24.12 -2.75
C ARG A 355 -4.41 25.15 -1.87
N THR A 356 -5.67 24.95 -1.55
CA THR A 356 -6.42 25.82 -0.63
C THR A 356 -6.63 25.07 0.68
N ARG A 357 -5.90 25.48 1.72
CA ARG A 357 -5.83 24.74 2.98
C ARG A 357 -6.70 25.38 4.07
N ARG A 358 -7.45 24.54 4.81
CA ARG A 358 -8.27 24.91 5.99
C ARG A 358 -9.15 26.16 5.78
N THR A 359 -9.56 26.36 4.55
CA THR A 359 -10.47 27.45 4.14
C THR A 359 -11.64 26.81 3.41
N PRO A 360 -12.86 26.93 3.93
CA PRO A 360 -14.06 26.45 3.24
C PRO A 360 -14.27 27.24 1.96
N VAL A 361 -14.34 26.56 0.81
CA VAL A 361 -14.56 27.20 -0.49
C VAL A 361 -15.64 26.47 -1.27
N PRO A 362 -16.45 27.17 -2.09
CA PRO A 362 -17.35 26.53 -3.04
C PRO A 362 -16.54 25.82 -4.11
N VAL A 363 -16.97 24.62 -4.52
CA VAL A 363 -16.18 23.80 -5.45
C VAL A 363 -17.05 23.09 -6.49
N ILE A 364 -16.42 22.82 -7.64
CA ILE A 364 -16.86 21.90 -8.67
C ILE A 364 -15.78 20.80 -8.77
N HIS A 365 -16.18 19.56 -8.53
CA HIS A 365 -15.28 18.41 -8.58
C HIS A 365 -15.23 17.83 -9.97
N THR A 366 -14.02 17.74 -10.55
CA THR A 366 -13.78 17.19 -11.88
C THR A 366 -12.80 16.02 -11.81
N ASP A 367 -12.95 15.06 -12.73
CA ASP A 367 -12.15 13.83 -12.75
C ASP A 367 -11.86 13.41 -14.20
N PHE A 368 -10.64 12.91 -14.45
CA PHE A 368 -10.27 12.36 -15.77
C PHE A 368 -10.78 10.93 -15.91
N THR A 369 -11.54 10.66 -16.94
CA THR A 369 -12.04 9.34 -17.28
C THR A 369 -10.87 8.37 -17.47
N SER A 370 -10.67 7.48 -16.49
CA SER A 370 -9.61 6.46 -16.55
C SER A 370 -8.25 7.02 -16.98
N GLN A 371 -7.73 8.01 -16.26
CA GLN A 371 -6.58 8.84 -16.67
C GLN A 371 -5.39 8.04 -17.24
N TYR A 372 -4.92 7.00 -16.57
CA TYR A 372 -3.75 6.24 -17.08
C TYR A 372 -4.02 5.43 -18.34
N PRO A 373 -5.16 4.74 -18.51
CA PRO A 373 -5.58 4.20 -19.81
C PRO A 373 -5.67 5.27 -20.92
N THR A 374 -6.24 6.43 -20.62
CA THR A 374 -6.32 7.56 -21.56
C THR A 374 -4.93 8.03 -22.00
N VAL A 375 -4.01 8.21 -21.05
CA VAL A 375 -2.61 8.55 -21.34
C VAL A 375 -1.92 7.48 -22.18
N ASN A 376 -2.15 6.19 -21.89
CA ASN A 376 -1.59 5.10 -22.69
C ASN A 376 -2.05 5.18 -24.16
N ALA A 377 -3.33 5.47 -24.39
CA ALA A 377 -3.88 5.62 -25.74
C ALA A 377 -3.31 6.85 -26.45
N LEU A 378 -3.20 8.00 -25.75
CA LEU A 378 -2.63 9.24 -26.31
C LEU A 378 -1.15 9.09 -26.70
N LEU A 379 -0.35 8.46 -25.86
CA LEU A 379 1.09 8.22 -26.11
C LEU A 379 1.35 7.08 -27.10
N GLY A 380 0.33 6.31 -27.49
CA GLY A 380 0.49 5.14 -28.37
C GLY A 380 1.28 3.99 -27.72
N ASN A 381 1.23 3.84 -26.39
CA ASN A 381 2.00 2.86 -25.63
C ASN A 381 1.66 1.40 -26.01
N TRP A 382 0.47 1.14 -26.55
CA TRP A 382 0.11 -0.19 -27.06
C TRP A 382 1.00 -0.62 -28.23
N ASN A 383 1.39 0.34 -29.09
CA ASN A 383 2.32 0.06 -30.19
C ASN A 383 3.69 -0.35 -29.67
N VAL A 384 4.15 0.23 -28.55
CA VAL A 384 5.40 -0.18 -27.91
C VAL A 384 5.29 -1.61 -27.36
N LEU A 385 4.21 -1.92 -26.62
CA LEU A 385 4.01 -3.26 -26.03
C LEU A 385 3.89 -4.38 -27.08
N THR A 386 3.29 -4.07 -28.21
CA THR A 386 3.08 -5.02 -29.30
C THR A 386 4.19 -5.00 -30.36
N SER A 387 5.25 -4.18 -30.17
CA SER A 387 6.38 -4.12 -31.08
C SER A 387 7.35 -5.28 -30.95
N SER A 388 8.00 -5.64 -32.05
CA SER A 388 9.05 -6.67 -32.10
C SER A 388 10.35 -6.20 -31.46
N THR A 389 10.63 -4.89 -31.50
CA THR A 389 11.85 -4.26 -30.98
C THR A 389 11.53 -2.88 -30.44
N VAL A 390 12.41 -2.37 -29.58
CA VAL A 390 12.38 -0.97 -29.12
C VAL A 390 13.81 -0.42 -29.24
N ARG A 391 13.94 0.72 -29.90
CA ARG A 391 15.20 1.46 -30.02
C ARG A 391 15.14 2.77 -29.27
N PHE A 392 16.28 3.24 -28.82
CA PHE A 392 16.44 4.55 -28.19
C PHE A 392 17.37 5.40 -29.08
N GLU A 393 16.82 6.48 -29.62
CA GLU A 393 17.51 7.35 -30.57
C GLU A 393 17.69 8.75 -29.97
N ASP A 394 18.82 9.39 -30.26
CA ASP A 394 19.03 10.77 -29.83
C ASP A 394 17.98 11.67 -30.50
N CYS A 395 17.36 12.49 -29.70
CA CYS A 395 16.37 13.46 -30.16
C CYS A 395 16.58 14.85 -29.52
N THR A 396 17.80 15.16 -29.13
CA THR A 396 18.12 16.36 -28.34
C THR A 396 17.66 17.65 -29.05
N ALA A 397 18.00 17.81 -30.35
CA ALA A 397 17.58 18.97 -31.13
C ALA A 397 16.04 19.03 -31.27
N GLY A 398 15.38 17.93 -31.67
CA GLY A 398 13.95 17.88 -31.81
C GLY A 398 13.18 18.08 -30.50
N ALA A 399 13.72 17.61 -29.37
CA ALA A 399 13.11 17.82 -28.07
C ALA A 399 13.19 19.30 -27.62
N ARG A 400 14.31 20.00 -27.92
CA ARG A 400 14.44 21.44 -27.67
C ARG A 400 13.49 22.24 -28.55
N GLU A 401 13.38 21.90 -29.83
CA GLU A 401 12.49 22.54 -30.77
C GLU A 401 11.02 22.31 -30.36
N LEU A 402 10.62 21.06 -30.09
CA LEU A 402 9.27 20.73 -29.62
C LEU A 402 8.92 21.56 -28.36
N LEU A 403 9.83 21.58 -27.39
CA LEU A 403 9.62 22.36 -26.17
C LEU A 403 9.49 23.85 -26.45
N SER A 404 10.29 24.42 -27.32
CA SER A 404 10.25 25.87 -27.64
C SER A 404 8.91 26.27 -28.30
N LYS A 405 8.35 25.43 -29.16
CA LYS A 405 7.11 25.68 -29.91
C LYS A 405 5.84 25.34 -29.12
N THR A 406 5.92 24.55 -28.05
CA THR A 406 4.74 24.09 -27.34
C THR A 406 4.26 25.10 -26.30
N GLY A 407 3.04 25.59 -26.44
CA GLY A 407 2.26 26.33 -25.43
C GLY A 407 1.08 25.48 -24.94
N LEU A 408 0.23 26.05 -24.09
CA LEU A 408 -0.96 25.34 -23.59
C LEU A 408 -1.87 24.85 -24.73
N GLU A 409 -2.16 25.68 -25.71
CA GLU A 409 -3.08 25.34 -26.82
C GLU A 409 -2.57 24.14 -27.64
N ASN A 410 -1.25 24.08 -27.88
CA ASN A 410 -0.66 22.96 -28.62
C ASN A 410 -0.80 21.64 -27.86
N THR A 411 -0.90 21.68 -26.52
CA THR A 411 -1.05 20.43 -25.71
C THR A 411 -2.40 19.75 -25.92
N PHE A 412 -3.39 20.42 -26.50
CA PHE A 412 -4.67 19.83 -26.88
C PHE A 412 -4.65 19.13 -28.25
N ASP A 413 -3.49 19.02 -28.90
CA ASP A 413 -3.29 18.26 -30.12
C ASP A 413 -2.83 16.83 -29.83
N LYS A 414 -3.54 15.81 -30.32
CA LYS A 414 -3.20 14.39 -30.17
C LYS A 414 -1.86 14.03 -30.81
N ASP A 415 -1.47 14.68 -31.88
CA ASP A 415 -0.22 14.39 -32.60
C ASP A 415 1.00 14.88 -31.83
N LEU A 416 0.85 15.95 -31.03
CA LEU A 416 1.87 16.32 -30.04
C LEU A 416 2.13 15.18 -29.04
N TRP A 417 1.06 14.57 -28.50
CA TRP A 417 1.19 13.51 -27.49
C TRP A 417 2.00 12.30 -28.00
N LYS A 418 1.84 11.92 -29.26
CA LYS A 418 2.64 10.84 -29.91
C LYS A 418 4.15 11.15 -29.92
N GLN A 419 4.53 12.43 -29.83
CA GLN A 419 5.92 12.87 -29.85
C GLN A 419 6.55 12.94 -28.44
N LEU A 420 5.77 12.81 -27.37
CA LEU A 420 6.22 12.98 -26.00
C LEU A 420 6.94 11.76 -25.39
N SER A 421 7.08 10.65 -26.11
CA SER A 421 7.74 9.41 -25.63
C SER A 421 9.27 9.54 -25.62
N PHE A 422 9.80 10.56 -24.92
CA PHE A 422 11.24 10.79 -24.75
C PHE A 422 11.63 11.06 -23.30
N PHE A 423 12.92 10.96 -23.02
CA PHE A 423 13.57 11.27 -21.74
C PHE A 423 14.65 12.31 -21.97
N ALA A 424 14.73 13.31 -21.12
CA ALA A 424 15.72 14.37 -21.26
C ALA A 424 16.48 14.62 -19.95
N LEU A 425 17.77 14.82 -20.08
CA LEU A 425 18.67 15.32 -19.03
C LEU A 425 18.56 16.84 -19.02
N VAL A 426 18.06 17.38 -17.94
CA VAL A 426 17.83 18.81 -17.79
C VAL A 426 18.65 19.35 -16.62
N LYS A 427 19.03 20.64 -16.70
CA LYS A 427 19.62 21.40 -15.62
C LYS A 427 18.55 22.36 -15.07
N PRO A 428 17.82 21.99 -14.00
CA PRO A 428 16.72 22.81 -13.51
C PRO A 428 17.20 24.17 -13.00
N LYS A 429 16.46 25.24 -13.37
CA LYS A 429 16.70 26.62 -12.95
C LYS A 429 15.39 27.28 -12.50
N GLY A 430 14.76 26.73 -11.45
CA GLY A 430 13.45 27.14 -10.97
C GLY A 430 12.29 26.56 -11.79
N ASP A 431 12.50 25.43 -12.43
CA ASP A 431 11.49 24.69 -13.17
C ASP A 431 10.51 23.99 -12.21
N ILE A 432 9.22 23.95 -12.53
CA ILE A 432 8.23 23.20 -11.74
C ILE A 432 8.27 21.73 -12.16
N LEU A 433 8.93 20.93 -11.35
CA LEU A 433 9.16 19.51 -11.62
C LEU A 433 8.77 18.65 -10.42
N PRO A 434 8.49 17.35 -10.59
CA PRO A 434 8.31 16.45 -9.46
C PRO A 434 9.65 16.26 -8.72
N VAL A 435 9.61 16.45 -7.40
CA VAL A 435 10.78 16.37 -6.51
C VAL A 435 10.48 15.44 -5.35
N ARG A 436 11.33 14.42 -5.13
CA ARG A 436 11.26 13.57 -3.95
C ARG A 436 12.35 14.01 -2.97
N THR A 437 11.93 14.52 -1.81
CA THR A 437 12.84 15.01 -0.77
C THR A 437 12.20 14.91 0.62
N VAL A 438 12.98 15.19 1.66
CA VAL A 438 12.47 15.41 3.02
C VAL A 438 12.13 16.90 3.13
N TYR A 439 10.83 17.21 3.17
CA TYR A 439 10.35 18.61 3.13
C TYR A 439 10.34 19.33 4.47
N SER A 440 10.46 18.66 5.60
CA SER A 440 10.51 19.32 6.90
C SER A 440 11.46 18.63 7.87
N ALA A 441 12.24 19.46 8.58
CA ALA A 441 13.21 19.00 9.57
C ALA A 441 12.56 18.42 10.86
N GLY A 442 11.27 18.69 11.11
CA GLY A 442 10.57 18.30 12.34
C GLY A 442 9.78 17.00 12.27
N HIS A 443 9.65 16.40 11.09
CA HIS A 443 8.99 15.12 10.92
C HIS A 443 10.01 14.02 10.65
N ASN A 444 9.67 12.80 11.04
CA ASN A 444 10.50 11.62 10.91
C ASN A 444 11.44 11.73 9.70
N LYS A 445 12.74 11.91 9.92
CA LYS A 445 13.79 12.23 8.94
C LYS A 445 13.94 11.20 7.81
N ARG A 446 13.19 10.09 7.87
CA ARG A 446 13.17 9.03 6.87
C ARG A 446 12.00 9.14 5.89
N THR A 447 11.02 10.01 6.14
CA THR A 447 9.85 10.13 5.27
C THR A 447 10.14 11.07 4.10
N GLN A 448 10.21 10.49 2.90
CA GLN A 448 10.39 11.24 1.67
C GLN A 448 9.05 11.42 0.98
N ASN A 449 8.73 12.64 0.63
CA ASN A 449 7.50 12.96 -0.09
C ASN A 449 7.81 13.41 -1.52
N ILE A 450 6.85 13.21 -2.43
CA ILE A 450 6.91 13.73 -3.80
C ILE A 450 6.02 14.96 -3.87
N GLY A 451 6.60 16.10 -4.21
CA GLY A 451 5.89 17.35 -4.48
C GLY A 451 6.20 17.88 -5.87
N LEU A 452 5.27 18.63 -6.46
CA LEU A 452 5.50 19.38 -7.70
C LEU A 452 5.91 20.80 -7.31
N ASN A 453 7.22 21.09 -7.32
CA ASN A 453 7.81 22.31 -6.75
C ASN A 453 8.83 22.96 -7.67
N TYR A 454 9.18 24.21 -7.40
CA TYR A 454 10.28 24.89 -8.09
C TYR A 454 11.59 24.23 -7.73
N LEU A 455 12.27 23.68 -8.72
CA LEU A 455 13.55 22.99 -8.55
C LEU A 455 14.69 23.75 -9.22
N SER A 456 15.76 23.97 -8.49
CA SER A 456 17.05 24.40 -9.01
C SER A 456 18.11 23.36 -8.66
N SER A 457 19.00 23.01 -9.61
CA SER A 457 20.05 22.03 -9.38
C SER A 457 21.32 22.33 -10.18
N LYS A 458 22.48 22.24 -9.51
CA LYS A 458 23.79 22.27 -10.18
C LYS A 458 24.02 20.97 -10.96
N THR A 459 23.51 19.84 -10.44
CA THR A 459 23.61 18.50 -11.07
C THR A 459 22.41 18.28 -11.99
N PRO A 460 22.62 17.92 -13.28
CA PRO A 460 21.52 17.60 -14.18
C PRO A 460 20.74 16.36 -13.75
N ILE A 461 19.44 16.34 -14.01
CA ILE A 461 18.50 15.29 -13.61
C ILE A 461 17.68 14.85 -14.83
N TRP A 462 17.41 13.56 -14.96
CA TRP A 462 16.57 13.01 -16.00
C TRP A 462 15.08 13.11 -15.68
N TYR A 463 14.30 13.59 -16.64
CA TYR A 463 12.84 13.67 -16.60
C TYR A 463 12.24 13.13 -17.89
N ALA A 464 10.96 12.70 -17.82
CA ALA A 464 10.19 12.29 -18.99
C ALA A 464 9.64 13.51 -19.75
N GLY A 465 9.46 13.40 -21.05
CA GLY A 465 9.01 14.48 -21.92
C GLY A 465 7.74 15.21 -21.42
N PRO A 466 6.67 14.51 -21.04
CA PRO A 466 5.47 15.16 -20.52
C PRO A 466 5.71 16.04 -19.29
N ASP A 467 6.64 15.72 -18.38
CA ASP A 467 6.97 16.57 -17.23
C ASP A 467 7.60 17.91 -17.65
N LEU A 468 8.37 17.89 -18.74
CA LEU A 468 9.01 19.12 -19.26
C LEU A 468 7.99 20.05 -19.91
N ILE A 469 7.04 19.49 -20.68
CA ILE A 469 5.91 20.25 -21.22
C ILE A 469 5.06 20.81 -20.06
N ALA A 470 4.77 19.99 -19.04
CA ALA A 470 4.05 20.45 -17.85
C ALA A 470 4.77 21.61 -17.15
N SER A 471 6.10 21.50 -16.98
CA SER A 471 6.90 22.59 -16.41
C SER A 471 6.81 23.85 -17.25
N LYS A 472 6.97 23.75 -18.57
CA LYS A 472 6.88 24.91 -19.46
C LYS A 472 5.52 25.61 -19.38
N ILE A 473 4.41 24.89 -19.49
CA ILE A 473 3.08 25.52 -19.45
C ILE A 473 2.75 26.15 -18.09
N LEU A 474 3.36 25.65 -17.00
CA LEU A 474 3.18 26.21 -15.65
C LEU A 474 4.11 27.39 -15.35
N THR A 475 5.30 27.44 -15.95
CA THR A 475 6.32 28.49 -15.69
C THR A 475 6.51 29.48 -16.84
N GLU A 476 6.00 29.15 -18.03
CA GLU A 476 6.24 29.87 -19.30
C GLU A 476 7.73 29.92 -19.70
N LYS A 477 8.58 29.14 -19.04
CA LYS A 477 10.02 29.01 -19.30
C LYS A 477 10.35 27.66 -19.90
N ASN A 478 11.32 27.63 -20.82
CA ASN A 478 11.83 26.39 -21.37
C ASN A 478 12.85 25.76 -20.40
N PRO A 479 12.58 24.54 -19.88
CA PRO A 479 13.60 23.77 -19.16
C PRO A 479 14.86 23.59 -20.02
N GLN A 480 16.05 23.74 -19.41
CA GLN A 480 17.32 23.61 -20.11
C GLN A 480 17.66 22.13 -20.37
N ILE A 481 17.35 21.65 -21.60
CA ILE A 481 17.68 20.30 -22.04
C ILE A 481 19.16 20.24 -22.43
N LEU A 482 19.93 19.33 -21.80
CA LEU A 482 21.33 19.04 -22.17
C LEU A 482 21.38 17.92 -23.20
N LYS A 483 20.61 16.87 -23.00
CA LYS A 483 20.56 15.67 -23.82
C LYS A 483 19.17 15.06 -23.76
N ALA A 484 18.69 14.49 -24.86
CA ALA A 484 17.42 13.75 -24.88
C ALA A 484 17.51 12.53 -25.80
N PHE A 485 16.75 11.48 -25.46
CA PHE A 485 16.54 10.37 -26.35
C PHE A 485 15.07 9.94 -26.37
N ARG A 486 14.61 9.51 -27.52
CA ARG A 486 13.25 9.05 -27.78
C ARG A 486 13.20 7.54 -27.84
N MET A 487 12.12 6.96 -27.31
CA MET A 487 11.81 5.56 -27.43
C MET A 487 11.00 5.32 -28.71
N MET A 488 11.52 4.52 -29.63
CA MET A 488 10.91 4.19 -30.93
C MET A 488 10.53 2.71 -30.98
N PRO A 489 9.23 2.39 -31.16
CA PRO A 489 8.82 1.01 -31.43
C PRO A 489 9.22 0.57 -32.84
N GLY A 490 9.61 -0.68 -32.99
CA GLY A 490 9.81 -1.32 -34.28
C GLY A 490 8.51 -1.86 -34.89
N SER A 491 8.65 -2.78 -35.85
CA SER A 491 7.50 -3.49 -36.44
C SER A 491 6.70 -4.25 -35.37
N ARG A 492 5.45 -4.58 -35.67
CA ARG A 492 4.57 -5.34 -34.77
C ARG A 492 5.08 -6.77 -34.56
N GLN A 493 4.85 -7.33 -33.36
CA GLN A 493 5.18 -8.74 -33.05
C GLN A 493 4.39 -9.68 -33.96
N ARG A 494 5.05 -10.77 -34.41
CA ARG A 494 4.38 -11.86 -35.07
C ARG A 494 3.63 -12.75 -34.06
N ASN A 495 2.58 -13.44 -34.46
CA ASN A 495 1.82 -14.41 -33.68
C ASN A 495 1.04 -13.82 -32.47
N LEU A 496 0.67 -12.55 -32.53
CA LEU A 496 -0.31 -12.00 -31.56
C LEU A 496 -1.63 -12.76 -31.71
N LYS A 497 -2.30 -13.05 -30.58
CA LYS A 497 -3.50 -13.90 -30.52
C LYS A 497 -4.71 -13.08 -30.09
N THR A 498 -5.78 -13.15 -30.85
CA THR A 498 -7.10 -12.65 -30.44
C THR A 498 -7.57 -13.34 -29.16
N THR A 499 -8.13 -12.58 -28.24
CA THR A 499 -8.55 -13.06 -26.92
C THR A 499 -9.84 -12.39 -26.50
N ASN A 500 -10.67 -13.10 -25.71
CA ASN A 500 -11.93 -12.56 -25.16
C ASN A 500 -11.77 -12.15 -23.71
N LEU A 501 -11.83 -10.84 -23.41
CA LEU A 501 -11.78 -10.32 -22.06
C LEU A 501 -13.08 -10.65 -21.31
N GLY A 502 -12.97 -11.29 -20.14
CA GLY A 502 -14.11 -11.78 -19.38
C GLY A 502 -14.98 -12.78 -20.15
N GLY A 503 -14.43 -13.42 -21.19
CA GLY A 503 -15.15 -14.34 -22.07
C GLY A 503 -16.12 -13.68 -23.06
N MET A 504 -16.22 -12.36 -23.10
CA MET A 504 -17.27 -11.63 -23.83
C MET A 504 -16.75 -10.53 -24.78
N VAL A 505 -15.66 -9.88 -24.44
CA VAL A 505 -15.14 -8.74 -25.22
C VAL A 505 -13.96 -9.18 -26.04
N GLU A 506 -14.15 -9.33 -27.35
CA GLU A 506 -13.06 -9.65 -28.25
C GLU A 506 -12.05 -8.52 -28.33
N ILE A 507 -10.77 -8.86 -28.27
CA ILE A 507 -9.66 -7.97 -28.56
C ILE A 507 -8.68 -8.62 -29.52
N LYS A 508 -8.36 -7.90 -30.58
CA LYS A 508 -7.37 -8.25 -31.60
C LYS A 508 -6.12 -7.39 -31.38
N PRO A 509 -5.10 -7.87 -30.66
CA PRO A 509 -3.99 -7.02 -30.21
C PRO A 509 -3.14 -6.46 -31.35
N ALA A 510 -3.24 -7.02 -32.55
CA ALA A 510 -2.58 -6.52 -33.76
C ALA A 510 -3.28 -5.29 -34.37
N GLU A 511 -4.58 -5.14 -34.19
CA GLU A 511 -5.43 -4.14 -34.85
C GLU A 511 -5.98 -3.10 -33.87
N MET A 512 -6.30 -3.54 -32.63
CA MET A 512 -7.02 -2.76 -31.64
C MET A 512 -6.08 -2.31 -30.50
N ASP A 513 -6.26 -1.08 -30.04
CA ASP A 513 -5.60 -0.61 -28.83
C ASP A 513 -6.33 -1.13 -27.58
N PHE A 514 -5.66 -1.94 -26.78
CA PHE A 514 -6.20 -2.54 -25.57
C PHE A 514 -6.79 -1.50 -24.60
N TYR A 515 -6.08 -0.41 -24.36
CA TYR A 515 -6.50 0.61 -23.40
C TYR A 515 -7.76 1.35 -23.87
N ARG A 516 -7.82 1.64 -25.15
CA ARG A 516 -8.99 2.24 -25.78
C ARG A 516 -10.19 1.29 -25.71
N THR A 517 -10.03 0.07 -26.22
CA THR A 517 -11.10 -0.93 -26.29
C THR A 517 -11.70 -1.24 -24.93
N VAL A 518 -10.85 -1.44 -23.91
CA VAL A 518 -11.32 -1.79 -22.56
C VAL A 518 -12.19 -0.67 -21.97
N ILE A 519 -11.86 0.60 -22.21
CA ILE A 519 -12.65 1.73 -21.69
C ILE A 519 -13.97 1.89 -22.46
N GLU A 520 -13.95 1.81 -23.77
CA GLU A 520 -15.16 1.89 -24.61
C GLU A 520 -16.14 0.76 -24.22
N GLN A 521 -15.66 -0.47 -24.14
CA GLN A 521 -16.49 -1.63 -23.76
C GLN A 521 -16.98 -1.57 -22.32
N ARG A 522 -16.18 -1.04 -21.40
CA ARG A 522 -16.63 -0.78 -20.02
C ARG A 522 -17.85 0.17 -20.00
N VAL A 523 -17.82 1.24 -20.77
CA VAL A 523 -18.90 2.22 -20.75
C VAL A 523 -20.14 1.65 -21.42
N SER A 524 -20.02 0.96 -22.56
CA SER A 524 -21.15 0.32 -23.25
C SER A 524 -21.87 -0.70 -22.37
N HIS A 525 -21.13 -1.49 -21.56
CA HIS A 525 -21.72 -2.51 -20.67
C HIS A 525 -22.15 -1.99 -19.30
N LYS A 526 -21.93 -0.71 -18.97
CA LYS A 526 -22.22 -0.17 -17.62
C LYS A 526 -23.67 -0.33 -17.18
N LYS A 527 -24.61 -0.26 -18.13
CA LYS A 527 -26.07 -0.41 -17.89
C LYS A 527 -26.56 -1.85 -18.07
N THR A 528 -26.01 -2.58 -19.04
CA THR A 528 -26.50 -3.91 -19.47
C THR A 528 -25.81 -5.06 -18.72
N ASN A 529 -24.50 -4.94 -18.41
CA ASN A 529 -23.74 -5.96 -17.71
C ASN A 529 -22.75 -5.33 -16.73
N ARG A 530 -23.25 -4.95 -15.55
CA ARG A 530 -22.46 -4.28 -14.51
C ARG A 530 -21.24 -5.09 -14.09
N ALA A 531 -21.35 -6.43 -14.00
CA ALA A 531 -20.25 -7.29 -13.58
C ALA A 531 -19.07 -7.23 -14.57
N LEU A 532 -19.37 -7.28 -15.88
CA LEU A 532 -18.36 -7.13 -16.93
C LEU A 532 -17.76 -5.72 -16.91
N ALA A 533 -18.55 -4.67 -16.75
CA ALA A 533 -18.07 -3.30 -16.67
C ALA A 533 -17.11 -3.08 -15.48
N ASP A 534 -17.43 -3.66 -14.31
CA ASP A 534 -16.57 -3.60 -13.13
C ASP A 534 -15.28 -4.41 -13.33
N PHE A 535 -15.35 -5.58 -13.95
CA PHE A 535 -14.18 -6.36 -14.34
C PHE A 535 -13.26 -5.57 -15.29
N LEU A 536 -13.81 -4.96 -16.35
CA LEU A 536 -13.07 -4.16 -17.32
C LEU A 536 -12.43 -2.94 -16.65
N LYS A 537 -13.09 -2.29 -15.68
CA LYS A 537 -12.51 -1.20 -14.86
C LYS A 537 -11.27 -1.67 -14.11
N VAL A 538 -11.36 -2.82 -13.45
CA VAL A 538 -10.25 -3.41 -12.71
C VAL A 538 -9.11 -3.77 -13.64
N LEU A 539 -9.41 -4.37 -14.78
CA LEU A 539 -8.43 -4.77 -15.78
C LEU A 539 -7.68 -3.56 -16.37
N ALA A 540 -8.41 -2.49 -16.74
CA ALA A 540 -7.83 -1.26 -17.25
C ALA A 540 -6.84 -0.62 -16.27
N ASN A 541 -7.22 -0.51 -15.01
CA ASN A 541 -6.39 0.10 -13.98
C ASN A 541 -5.16 -0.75 -13.64
N SER A 542 -5.33 -2.07 -13.46
CA SER A 542 -4.25 -2.99 -13.10
C SER A 542 -3.28 -3.27 -14.25
N GLY A 543 -3.73 -3.13 -15.50
CA GLY A 543 -2.92 -3.26 -16.71
C GLY A 543 -2.18 -1.99 -17.13
N SER A 544 -2.37 -0.85 -16.42
CA SER A 544 -1.86 0.45 -16.85
C SER A 544 -0.36 0.62 -16.58
N TYR A 545 0.03 1.05 -15.36
CA TYR A 545 1.42 1.45 -15.11
C TYR A 545 2.15 0.58 -14.09
N GLY A 546 1.45 0.08 -13.06
CA GLY A 546 2.05 -0.58 -11.90
C GLY A 546 2.85 -1.83 -12.25
N LEU A 547 2.39 -2.60 -13.22
CA LEU A 547 3.09 -3.82 -13.69
C LEU A 547 4.45 -3.50 -14.35
N PHE A 548 4.63 -2.31 -14.93
CA PHE A 548 5.87 -1.90 -15.58
C PHE A 548 6.97 -1.42 -14.61
N VAL A 549 6.64 -1.18 -13.35
CA VAL A 549 7.58 -0.86 -12.26
C VAL A 549 7.54 -1.86 -11.13
N GLU A 550 6.97 -3.03 -11.38
CA GLU A 550 6.93 -4.10 -10.39
C GLU A 550 8.33 -4.53 -9.99
N VAL A 551 8.63 -4.40 -8.70
CA VAL A 551 9.87 -4.84 -8.10
C VAL A 551 9.56 -5.68 -6.87
N ASN A 552 10.10 -6.91 -6.84
CA ASN A 552 9.96 -7.83 -5.72
C ASN A 552 11.18 -7.70 -4.80
N THR A 553 10.96 -7.23 -3.59
CA THR A 553 12.03 -7.05 -2.62
C THR A 553 12.33 -8.36 -1.90
N GLU A 554 13.59 -8.65 -1.67
CA GLU A 554 14.04 -9.84 -0.97
C GLU A 554 15.15 -9.48 0.02
N ARG A 555 14.98 -9.84 1.29
CA ARG A 555 16.06 -9.79 2.27
C ARG A 555 16.87 -11.08 2.23
N LYS A 556 18.18 -10.95 2.07
CA LYS A 556 19.14 -12.04 2.08
C LYS A 556 19.80 -12.14 3.46
N LYS A 557 20.13 -13.34 3.90
CA LYS A 557 20.91 -13.55 5.14
C LYS A 557 22.32 -12.99 5.06
N LYS A 558 22.93 -13.08 3.86
CA LYS A 558 24.28 -12.55 3.59
C LYS A 558 24.18 -11.40 2.61
N GLU A 559 25.02 -10.40 2.78
CA GLU A 559 25.16 -9.32 1.82
C GLU A 559 25.51 -9.86 0.43
N THR A 560 24.88 -9.33 -0.57
CA THR A 560 25.06 -9.66 -1.98
C THR A 560 25.44 -8.41 -2.72
N ASN A 561 26.34 -8.51 -3.69
CA ASN A 561 26.70 -7.38 -4.54
C ASN A 561 25.53 -7.04 -5.46
N VAL A 562 24.94 -5.85 -5.24
CA VAL A 562 23.87 -5.28 -6.04
C VAL A 562 24.45 -4.17 -6.89
N SER A 563 24.29 -4.26 -8.21
CA SER A 563 24.56 -3.14 -9.12
C SER A 563 23.32 -2.28 -9.22
N TYR A 564 23.45 -0.97 -9.05
CA TYR A 564 22.37 0.01 -9.28
C TYR A 564 22.73 0.97 -10.42
N PHE A 565 21.69 1.47 -11.06
CA PHE A 565 21.76 2.43 -12.16
C PHE A 565 20.72 3.52 -11.89
N SER A 566 21.14 4.76 -11.81
CA SER A 566 20.28 5.92 -11.64
C SER A 566 20.74 7.04 -12.57
N GLY A 567 19.92 7.37 -13.56
CA GLY A 567 20.39 8.18 -14.66
C GLY A 567 21.58 7.51 -15.36
N GLU A 568 22.65 8.28 -15.55
CA GLU A 568 23.92 7.77 -16.13
C GLU A 568 24.86 7.15 -15.08
N GLU A 569 24.55 7.35 -13.78
CA GLU A 569 25.36 6.79 -12.69
C GLU A 569 25.17 5.27 -12.60
N LYS A 570 26.31 4.58 -12.43
CA LYS A 570 26.37 3.17 -12.11
C LYS A 570 27.16 2.97 -10.84
N GLY A 571 26.56 2.29 -9.89
CA GLY A 571 27.24 1.92 -8.65
C GLY A 571 27.09 0.45 -8.30
N ARG A 572 27.91 0.01 -7.34
CA ARG A 572 27.77 -1.30 -6.69
C ARG A 572 27.76 -1.12 -5.20
N VAL A 573 26.89 -1.86 -4.52
CA VAL A 573 26.78 -1.85 -3.08
C VAL A 573 26.59 -3.27 -2.57
N ALA A 574 27.25 -3.61 -1.47
CA ALA A 574 26.97 -4.84 -0.75
C ALA A 574 25.71 -4.63 0.10
N SER A 575 24.69 -5.43 -0.14
CA SER A 575 23.41 -5.30 0.53
C SER A 575 22.76 -6.65 0.81
N ASN A 576 22.10 -6.76 1.94
CA ASN A 576 21.16 -7.84 2.20
C ASN A 576 19.76 -7.54 1.63
N TYR A 577 19.53 -6.34 1.11
CA TYR A 577 18.29 -5.91 0.46
C TYR A 577 18.47 -5.97 -1.05
N VAL A 578 17.69 -6.80 -1.72
CA VAL A 578 17.77 -7.03 -3.15
C VAL A 578 16.40 -6.80 -3.78
N GLU A 579 16.35 -5.95 -4.78
CA GLU A 579 15.19 -5.75 -5.63
C GLU A 579 15.29 -6.61 -6.89
N LYS A 580 14.25 -7.41 -7.14
CA LYS A 580 14.13 -8.23 -8.34
C LYS A 580 13.01 -7.68 -9.22
N PRO A 581 13.34 -7.11 -10.39
CA PRO A 581 12.33 -6.67 -11.33
C PRO A 581 11.43 -7.82 -11.78
N GLY A 582 10.11 -7.56 -11.82
CA GLY A 582 9.11 -8.50 -12.33
C GLY A 582 9.27 -8.77 -13.83
N ALA A 583 8.53 -9.74 -14.36
CA ALA A 583 8.61 -10.13 -15.78
C ALA A 583 8.16 -9.02 -16.75
N TRP A 584 7.16 -8.23 -16.34
CA TRP A 584 6.62 -7.10 -17.11
C TRP A 584 7.33 -5.77 -16.83
N TYR A 585 8.38 -5.78 -16.02
CA TYR A 585 9.12 -4.59 -15.64
C TYR A 585 9.70 -3.89 -16.88
N PHE A 586 9.24 -2.67 -17.12
CA PHE A 586 9.67 -1.80 -18.21
C PHE A 586 9.46 -0.32 -17.83
N PRO A 587 10.31 0.25 -16.97
CA PRO A 587 10.20 1.61 -16.45
C PRO A 587 9.95 2.71 -17.48
N PRO A 588 10.44 2.63 -18.74
CA PRO A 588 10.13 3.66 -19.72
C PRO A 588 8.63 3.92 -19.87
N LEU A 589 7.82 2.87 -19.98
CA LEU A 589 6.35 3.05 -20.06
C LEU A 589 5.77 3.64 -18.77
N ALA A 590 6.16 3.11 -17.60
CA ALA A 590 5.61 3.61 -16.34
C ALA A 590 5.91 5.09 -16.10
N SER A 591 7.14 5.54 -16.43
CA SER A 591 7.53 6.95 -16.29
C SER A 591 6.74 7.84 -17.24
N LEU A 592 6.55 7.43 -18.49
CA LEU A 592 5.76 8.15 -19.49
C LEU A 592 4.28 8.22 -19.10
N ILE A 593 3.70 7.12 -18.61
CA ILE A 593 2.29 7.08 -18.20
C ILE A 593 2.02 8.03 -17.03
N THR A 594 2.85 7.96 -15.99
CA THR A 594 2.63 8.81 -14.81
C THR A 594 2.95 10.28 -15.08
N SER A 595 3.95 10.58 -15.91
CA SER A 595 4.24 11.96 -16.34
C SER A 595 3.15 12.52 -17.26
N GLY A 596 2.57 11.70 -18.17
CA GLY A 596 1.42 12.10 -18.97
C GLY A 596 0.20 12.45 -18.11
N GLY A 597 -0.06 11.69 -17.05
CA GLY A 597 -1.10 12.03 -16.06
C GLY A 597 -0.82 13.36 -15.35
N ARG A 598 0.43 13.63 -14.98
CA ARG A 598 0.82 14.94 -14.43
C ARG A 598 0.70 16.07 -15.44
N LEU A 599 0.94 15.82 -16.73
CA LEU A 599 0.72 16.80 -17.81
C LEU A 599 -0.76 17.15 -17.94
N LEU A 600 -1.68 16.18 -17.99
CA LEU A 600 -3.12 16.45 -18.01
C LEU A 600 -3.56 17.35 -16.83
N LEU A 601 -3.07 17.07 -15.64
CA LEU A 601 -3.37 17.89 -14.46
C LEU A 601 -2.71 19.29 -14.54
N ALA A 602 -1.52 19.41 -15.12
CA ALA A 602 -0.87 20.71 -15.33
C ALA A 602 -1.62 21.56 -16.37
N MET A 603 -2.11 20.94 -17.45
CA MET A 603 -2.97 21.59 -18.43
C MET A 603 -4.26 22.10 -17.78
N LEU A 604 -4.91 21.27 -16.97
CA LEU A 604 -6.14 21.65 -16.26
C LEU A 604 -5.87 22.79 -15.26
N GLU A 605 -4.80 22.69 -14.48
CA GLU A 605 -4.38 23.79 -13.58
C GLU A 605 -4.17 25.08 -14.34
N ARG A 606 -3.42 25.05 -15.45
CA ARG A 606 -3.14 26.25 -16.25
C ARG A 606 -4.40 26.83 -16.89
N SER A 607 -5.31 25.99 -17.38
CA SER A 607 -6.61 26.44 -17.92
C SER A 607 -7.45 27.14 -16.86
N VAL A 608 -7.45 26.62 -15.61
CA VAL A 608 -8.11 27.28 -14.47
C VAL A 608 -7.43 28.62 -14.14
N GLN A 609 -6.10 28.66 -14.13
CA GLN A 609 -5.32 29.88 -13.83
C GLN A 609 -5.51 30.95 -14.90
N ASN A 610 -5.59 30.59 -16.18
CA ASN A 610 -5.86 31.53 -17.28
C ASN A 610 -7.21 32.24 -17.10
N LYS A 611 -8.21 31.59 -16.50
CA LYS A 611 -9.46 32.19 -16.05
C LYS A 611 -9.39 32.89 -14.69
N LYS A 612 -8.15 33.10 -14.14
CA LYS A 612 -7.87 33.70 -12.82
C LYS A 612 -8.48 32.91 -11.65
N GLY A 613 -8.81 31.62 -11.86
CA GLY A 613 -9.34 30.71 -10.85
C GLY A 613 -8.24 29.98 -10.07
N SER A 614 -8.65 29.13 -9.14
CA SER A 614 -7.78 28.23 -8.37
C SER A 614 -8.52 26.93 -8.06
N TYR A 615 -7.86 26.03 -7.31
CA TYR A 615 -8.42 24.75 -6.91
C TYR A 615 -8.18 24.48 -5.41
N LEU A 616 -8.98 23.58 -4.86
CA LEU A 616 -8.88 23.15 -3.48
C LEU A 616 -7.75 22.12 -3.30
N PHE A 617 -7.83 21.04 -4.06
CA PHE A 617 -6.84 19.96 -4.08
C PHE A 617 -6.77 19.30 -5.47
N CYS A 618 -5.71 18.55 -5.67
CA CYS A 618 -5.49 17.65 -6.78
C CYS A 618 -5.19 16.25 -6.20
N ASP A 619 -5.80 15.19 -6.75
CA ASP A 619 -5.58 13.82 -6.31
C ASP A 619 -5.53 12.84 -7.48
N THR A 620 -4.34 12.62 -8.01
CA THR A 620 -3.98 11.64 -9.05
C THR A 620 -4.62 11.89 -10.41
N ASP A 621 -5.93 11.85 -10.51
CA ASP A 621 -6.76 11.97 -11.73
C ASP A 621 -7.85 13.03 -11.59
N SER A 622 -7.97 13.67 -10.44
CA SER A 622 -8.99 14.68 -10.19
C SER A 622 -8.43 16.04 -9.80
N LEU A 623 -9.15 17.09 -10.14
CA LEU A 623 -8.92 18.44 -9.66
C LEU A 623 -10.22 19.00 -9.10
N CYS A 624 -10.21 19.46 -7.85
CA CYS A 624 -11.35 20.09 -7.23
C CYS A 624 -11.25 21.61 -7.41
N ILE A 625 -11.92 22.12 -8.41
CA ILE A 625 -11.84 23.53 -8.84
C ILE A 625 -12.66 24.40 -7.89
N VAL A 626 -12.14 25.58 -7.50
CA VAL A 626 -12.93 26.58 -6.77
C VAL A 626 -13.96 27.17 -7.73
N GLY A 627 -15.22 26.74 -7.56
CA GLY A 627 -16.29 27.02 -8.52
C GLY A 627 -17.68 26.92 -7.90
N SER A 628 -18.63 27.61 -8.55
CA SER A 628 -20.06 27.57 -8.20
C SER A 628 -20.89 27.66 -9.48
N GLU A 629 -22.21 27.53 -9.34
CA GLU A 629 -23.09 27.67 -10.52
C GLU A 629 -22.88 29.00 -11.22
N LYS A 630 -22.87 30.12 -10.47
CA LYS A 630 -22.81 31.49 -11.02
C LYS A 630 -21.41 32.12 -10.99
N GLY A 631 -20.45 31.49 -10.35
CA GLY A 631 -19.12 32.06 -10.07
C GLY A 631 -19.15 33.07 -8.90
N GLY A 632 -18.12 33.90 -8.77
CA GLY A 632 -18.05 34.94 -7.74
C GLY A 632 -16.66 35.11 -7.14
N PHE A 633 -16.63 35.39 -5.80
CA PHE A 633 -15.43 35.63 -5.03
C PHE A 633 -15.56 34.93 -3.67
N VAL A 634 -14.47 34.36 -3.19
CA VAL A 634 -14.37 33.81 -1.82
C VAL A 634 -13.10 34.33 -1.15
N GLU A 635 -13.23 34.81 0.08
CA GLU A 635 -12.09 35.24 0.88
C GLU A 635 -11.17 34.07 1.18
N CYS A 636 -9.88 34.26 0.94
CA CYS A 636 -8.85 33.24 1.16
C CYS A 636 -7.50 33.93 1.38
N PRO A 637 -6.88 33.77 2.54
CA PRO A 637 -5.54 34.31 2.78
C PRO A 637 -4.57 33.89 1.70
N GLY A 638 -3.76 34.85 1.19
CA GLY A 638 -2.82 34.60 0.10
C GLY A 638 -3.44 34.47 -1.29
N GLY A 639 -4.74 34.68 -1.42
CA GLY A 639 -5.42 34.71 -2.72
C GLY A 639 -4.98 35.91 -3.56
N PRO A 640 -4.88 35.76 -4.90
CA PRO A 640 -4.36 36.80 -5.79
C PRO A 640 -5.34 37.95 -6.07
N VAL A 641 -6.60 37.79 -5.74
CA VAL A 641 -7.67 38.78 -5.99
C VAL A 641 -7.94 39.56 -4.71
N LYS A 642 -7.89 40.87 -4.76
CA LYS A 642 -8.28 41.75 -3.66
C LYS A 642 -9.68 42.31 -3.88
N ARG A 643 -10.55 42.23 -2.86
CA ARG A 643 -11.89 42.85 -2.87
C ARG A 643 -12.16 43.44 -1.49
N LYS A 644 -12.48 44.70 -1.39
CA LYS A 644 -12.72 45.44 -0.13
C LYS A 644 -11.60 45.23 0.89
N GLY A 645 -10.34 45.28 0.46
CA GLY A 645 -9.18 45.08 1.32
C GLY A 645 -8.80 43.61 1.61
N ASN A 646 -9.72 42.64 1.45
CA ASN A 646 -9.49 41.23 1.73
C ASN A 646 -8.94 40.47 0.53
N SER A 647 -7.90 39.65 0.76
CA SER A 647 -7.38 38.72 -0.24
C SER A 647 -8.32 37.54 -0.45
N GLY A 648 -8.46 37.08 -1.67
CA GLY A 648 -9.33 35.95 -1.99
C GLY A 648 -9.08 35.33 -3.36
N ILE A 649 -9.94 34.40 -3.72
CA ILE A 649 -9.88 33.62 -4.95
C ILE A 649 -11.14 33.92 -5.78
N ARG A 650 -10.96 34.07 -7.09
CA ARG A 650 -12.09 34.08 -8.04
C ARG A 650 -12.71 32.70 -8.05
N VAL A 651 -14.02 32.62 -7.81
CA VAL A 651 -14.83 31.42 -7.94
C VAL A 651 -15.26 31.33 -9.41
N LEU A 652 -14.88 30.27 -10.12
CA LEU A 652 -15.28 30.08 -11.51
C LEU A 652 -16.76 29.70 -11.61
N SER A 653 -17.42 30.14 -12.68
CA SER A 653 -18.79 29.70 -12.98
C SER A 653 -18.80 28.27 -13.52
N LEU A 654 -19.93 27.56 -13.40
CA LEU A 654 -20.10 26.25 -14.05
C LEU A 654 -19.87 26.34 -15.56
N HIS A 655 -20.25 27.43 -16.18
CA HIS A 655 -19.99 27.70 -17.61
C HIS A 655 -18.47 27.72 -17.89
N ASP A 656 -17.68 28.42 -17.06
CA ASP A 656 -16.22 28.44 -17.19
C ASP A 656 -15.63 27.03 -17.08
N VAL A 657 -16.10 26.23 -16.11
CA VAL A 657 -15.60 24.86 -15.88
C VAL A 657 -16.00 23.93 -17.03
N ARG A 658 -17.23 24.05 -17.56
CA ARG A 658 -17.69 23.32 -18.76
C ARG A 658 -16.85 23.66 -19.98
N SER A 659 -16.58 24.94 -20.20
CA SER A 659 -15.72 25.41 -21.30
C SER A 659 -14.32 24.81 -21.22
N ILE A 660 -13.74 24.75 -20.02
CA ILE A 660 -12.44 24.07 -19.80
C ILE A 660 -12.58 22.57 -20.12
N ALA A 661 -13.59 21.87 -19.60
CA ALA A 661 -13.79 20.45 -19.83
C ALA A 661 -13.95 20.13 -21.34
N GLN A 662 -14.68 20.95 -22.09
CA GLN A 662 -14.87 20.80 -23.53
C GLN A 662 -13.55 20.89 -24.32
N GLN A 663 -12.59 21.75 -23.89
CA GLN A 663 -11.28 21.82 -24.54
C GLN A 663 -10.54 20.47 -24.50
N PHE A 664 -10.67 19.73 -23.40
CA PHE A 664 -10.03 18.41 -23.27
C PHE A 664 -10.62 17.37 -24.22
N ASN A 665 -11.83 17.56 -24.74
CA ASN A 665 -12.43 16.62 -25.70
C ASN A 665 -11.68 16.60 -27.05
N LYS A 666 -10.86 17.59 -27.36
CA LYS A 666 -9.90 17.53 -28.49
C LYS A 666 -8.91 16.38 -28.34
N LEU A 667 -8.58 16.00 -27.10
CA LEU A 667 -7.69 14.88 -26.78
C LEU A 667 -8.41 13.53 -26.67
N ASN A 668 -9.74 13.47 -26.77
CA ASN A 668 -10.47 12.23 -26.57
C ASN A 668 -10.00 11.11 -27.53
N PRO A 669 -9.33 10.03 -27.04
CA PRO A 669 -8.86 8.95 -27.89
C PRO A 669 -9.95 7.92 -28.19
N TYR A 670 -11.11 8.04 -27.54
CA TYR A 670 -12.23 7.10 -27.58
C TYR A 670 -13.25 7.47 -28.63
N ASP A 671 -14.15 6.54 -28.90
CA ASP A 671 -15.39 6.83 -29.62
C ASP A 671 -16.25 7.79 -28.77
N SER A 672 -16.49 8.99 -29.28
CA SER A 672 -17.22 10.06 -28.58
C SER A 672 -18.69 9.71 -28.31
N SER A 673 -19.28 8.78 -29.10
CA SER A 673 -20.64 8.28 -28.85
C SER A 673 -20.73 7.42 -27.58
N LEU A 674 -19.63 6.73 -27.24
CA LEU A 674 -19.53 5.89 -26.05
C LEU A 674 -18.95 6.67 -24.86
N VAL A 675 -17.85 7.41 -25.08
CA VAL A 675 -17.14 8.17 -24.06
C VAL A 675 -17.08 9.64 -24.51
N PRO A 676 -18.10 10.45 -24.25
CA PRO A 676 -18.18 11.83 -24.76
C PRO A 676 -17.11 12.74 -24.16
N ASP A 677 -16.73 12.53 -22.87
CA ASP A 677 -15.85 13.44 -22.15
C ASP A 677 -14.71 12.69 -21.48
N ILE A 678 -13.46 13.15 -21.70
CA ILE A 678 -12.29 12.66 -20.95
C ILE A 678 -12.04 13.42 -19.65
N LEU A 679 -12.51 14.68 -19.55
CA LEU A 679 -12.58 15.42 -18.29
C LEU A 679 -14.04 15.59 -17.90
N LYS A 680 -14.47 14.87 -16.89
CA LYS A 680 -15.85 14.82 -16.44
C LYS A 680 -16.09 15.75 -15.26
N ILE A 681 -17.20 16.49 -15.27
CA ILE A 681 -17.76 17.09 -14.05
C ILE A 681 -18.51 15.96 -13.33
N GLU A 682 -18.00 15.56 -12.16
CA GLU A 682 -18.48 14.39 -11.43
C GLU A 682 -19.94 14.50 -11.00
N ASP A 683 -20.64 13.37 -10.99
CA ASP A 683 -22.09 13.30 -10.71
C ASP A 683 -22.46 13.88 -9.34
N ILE A 684 -21.54 13.85 -8.36
CA ILE A 684 -21.71 14.44 -7.02
C ILE A 684 -22.03 15.95 -7.04
N ASN A 685 -21.65 16.65 -8.11
CA ASN A 685 -21.96 18.08 -8.28
C ASN A 685 -23.46 18.35 -8.56
N PHE A 686 -24.26 17.31 -8.75
CA PHE A 686 -25.67 17.43 -9.09
C PHE A 686 -26.57 16.82 -8.01
N VAL A 687 -27.80 17.28 -7.90
CA VAL A 687 -28.80 16.73 -6.98
C VAL A 687 -28.99 15.25 -7.29
N ASP A 688 -29.06 14.42 -6.25
CA ASP A 688 -29.15 12.94 -6.31
C ASP A 688 -28.07 12.30 -7.20
N SER A 689 -26.93 12.99 -7.35
CA SER A 689 -25.83 12.54 -8.22
C SER A 689 -26.28 12.23 -9.66
N ASN A 690 -27.24 13.02 -10.17
CA ASN A 690 -27.78 12.88 -11.50
C ASN A 690 -27.48 14.14 -12.33
N PRO A 691 -26.64 14.06 -13.37
CA PRO A 691 -26.25 15.20 -14.21
C PRO A 691 -27.41 15.91 -14.92
N ARG A 692 -28.58 15.28 -14.99
CA ARG A 692 -29.81 15.86 -15.56
C ARG A 692 -30.57 16.74 -14.56
N LYS A 693 -30.22 16.68 -13.27
CA LYS A 693 -30.81 17.49 -12.20
C LYS A 693 -30.02 18.78 -11.99
N PRO A 694 -30.60 19.78 -11.29
CA PRO A 694 -29.91 21.01 -10.93
C PRO A 694 -28.57 20.78 -10.22
N VAL A 695 -27.71 21.78 -10.31
CA VAL A 695 -26.40 21.75 -9.63
C VAL A 695 -26.60 21.77 -8.13
N ARG A 696 -25.93 20.86 -7.45
CA ARG A 696 -25.75 20.89 -6.00
C ARG A 696 -24.52 21.75 -5.70
N GLN A 697 -24.70 22.85 -5.00
CA GLN A 697 -23.55 23.64 -4.58
C GLN A 697 -22.74 22.85 -3.52
N LEU A 698 -21.61 22.34 -3.95
CA LEU A 698 -20.63 21.72 -3.06
C LEU A 698 -19.71 22.77 -2.46
N PHE A 699 -19.32 22.51 -1.23
CA PHE A 699 -18.22 23.18 -0.54
C PHE A 699 -17.14 22.16 -0.23
N GLY A 700 -15.91 22.59 -0.27
CA GLY A 700 -14.78 21.74 0.02
C GLY A 700 -13.93 22.29 1.17
N TYR A 701 -13.33 21.40 1.92
CA TYR A 701 -12.37 21.68 2.97
C TYR A 701 -11.24 20.67 2.93
N ALA A 702 -10.01 21.13 2.80
CA ALA A 702 -8.82 20.29 2.72
C ALA A 702 -7.83 20.66 3.84
N ILE A 703 -7.16 19.64 4.39
CA ILE A 703 -6.14 19.78 5.44
C ILE A 703 -4.75 19.63 4.84
N SER A 704 -4.56 18.61 4.01
CA SER A 704 -3.32 18.31 3.29
C SER A 704 -3.63 17.43 2.08
N ALA A 705 -2.64 17.06 1.30
CA ALA A 705 -2.80 16.13 0.21
C ALA A 705 -3.55 14.88 0.67
N LYS A 706 -4.57 14.47 -0.08
CA LYS A 706 -5.44 13.32 0.21
C LYS A 706 -6.25 13.40 1.53
N ARG A 707 -6.29 14.53 2.23
CA ARG A 707 -7.11 14.73 3.44
C ARG A 707 -8.10 15.87 3.22
N TYR A 708 -9.29 15.53 2.74
CA TYR A 708 -10.32 16.49 2.37
C TYR A 708 -11.73 15.93 2.57
N ALA A 709 -12.69 16.84 2.64
CA ALA A 709 -14.11 16.51 2.56
C ALA A 709 -14.85 17.50 1.65
N LEU A 710 -15.86 16.98 0.95
CA LEU A 710 -16.84 17.74 0.17
C LEU A 710 -18.18 17.65 0.89
N TYR A 711 -18.85 18.77 1.04
CA TYR A 711 -20.10 18.86 1.76
C TYR A 711 -21.08 19.85 1.11
N SER A 712 -22.36 19.64 1.32
CA SER A 712 -23.42 20.58 1.00
C SER A 712 -23.89 21.30 2.27
N ARG A 713 -24.43 22.51 2.12
CA ARG A 713 -25.06 23.26 3.22
C ARG A 713 -26.57 23.08 3.19
N THR A 714 -27.15 22.86 4.33
CA THR A 714 -28.58 22.98 4.59
C THR A 714 -28.84 24.31 5.31
N LYS A 715 -30.11 24.64 5.64
CA LYS A 715 -30.43 25.91 6.32
C LYS A 715 -29.58 26.14 7.59
N ASN A 716 -29.42 25.12 8.44
CA ASN A 716 -28.74 25.25 9.73
C ASN A 716 -27.62 24.23 9.98
N ASP A 717 -27.27 23.41 8.98
CA ASP A 717 -26.27 22.33 9.15
C ASP A 717 -25.55 22.03 7.82
N ILE A 718 -24.69 21.01 7.86
CA ILE A 718 -23.95 20.48 6.72
C ILE A 718 -24.20 18.99 6.54
N ARG A 719 -24.17 18.54 5.30
CA ARG A 719 -24.16 17.13 4.94
C ARG A 719 -22.85 16.80 4.24
N ILE A 720 -22.12 15.77 4.74
CA ILE A 720 -20.91 15.28 4.06
C ILE A 720 -21.34 14.46 2.85
N GLU A 721 -20.92 14.88 1.67
CA GLU A 721 -21.23 14.20 0.42
C GLU A 721 -20.10 13.24 -0.01
N LYS A 722 -18.84 13.60 0.26
CA LYS A 722 -17.66 12.79 0.02
C LYS A 722 -16.59 13.13 1.05
N ALA A 723 -15.89 12.15 1.57
CA ALA A 723 -14.75 12.40 2.45
C ALA A 723 -13.62 11.40 2.17
N SER A 724 -12.41 11.88 2.31
CA SER A 724 -11.24 11.02 2.22
C SER A 724 -11.06 10.18 3.49
N GLY A 725 -10.88 8.87 3.31
CA GLY A 725 -10.47 7.96 4.39
C GLY A 725 -8.97 8.00 4.70
N HIS A 726 -8.19 8.76 3.93
CA HIS A 726 -6.74 8.83 4.06
C HIS A 726 -6.32 9.38 5.43
N GLY A 727 -5.52 8.62 6.17
CA GLY A 727 -5.12 8.94 7.53
C GLY A 727 -6.14 8.57 8.62
N LEU A 728 -7.29 8.02 8.26
CA LEU A 728 -8.30 7.51 9.20
C LEU A 728 -8.75 6.09 8.85
N GLY A 729 -8.82 5.75 7.57
CA GLY A 729 -9.41 4.50 7.09
C GLY A 729 -8.66 3.21 7.49
N TYR A 730 -7.45 3.30 8.03
CA TYR A 730 -6.72 2.17 8.59
C TYR A 730 -7.18 1.79 10.01
N LEU A 731 -7.87 2.70 10.70
CA LEU A 731 -8.39 2.42 12.03
C LEU A 731 -9.59 1.50 11.97
N PHE A 732 -9.70 0.67 12.98
CA PHE A 732 -10.88 -0.17 13.12
C PHE A 732 -12.08 0.70 13.52
N SER A 733 -13.24 0.42 12.89
CA SER A 733 -14.44 1.22 13.12
C SER A 733 -14.84 1.23 14.60
N PRO A 734 -14.97 2.42 15.23
CA PRO A 734 -15.46 2.52 16.61
C PRO A 734 -16.95 2.23 16.75
N LYS A 735 -17.64 2.06 15.62
CA LYS A 735 -19.06 1.71 15.55
C LYS A 735 -19.23 0.31 15.00
N GLU A 736 -20.25 -0.38 15.44
CA GLU A 736 -20.69 -1.61 14.78
C GLU A 736 -21.20 -1.27 13.37
N ARG A 737 -20.75 -2.03 12.39
CA ARG A 737 -21.20 -1.84 11.00
C ARG A 737 -22.64 -2.30 10.87
N LYS A 738 -23.49 -1.47 10.32
CA LYS A 738 -24.82 -1.88 9.87
C LYS A 738 -24.68 -2.68 8.56
N LYS A 739 -25.51 -3.70 8.35
CA LYS A 739 -25.49 -4.56 7.16
C LYS A 739 -25.49 -3.79 5.81
N LYS A 740 -26.07 -2.57 5.78
CA LYS A 740 -26.11 -1.71 4.58
C LYS A 740 -24.80 -0.98 4.28
N GLU A 741 -23.86 -0.89 5.24
CA GLU A 741 -22.64 -0.06 5.14
C GLU A 741 -21.42 -0.84 4.58
N GLU A 742 -21.56 -2.14 4.32
CA GLU A 742 -20.42 -2.97 3.88
C GLU A 742 -19.94 -2.68 2.45
N ASP A 743 -20.78 -2.06 1.64
CA ASP A 743 -20.49 -1.74 0.24
C ASP A 743 -19.98 -0.29 0.02
N GLU A 744 -19.93 0.53 1.06
CA GLU A 744 -19.48 1.93 0.94
C GLU A 744 -17.95 2.01 0.86
N GLU A 745 -17.42 2.79 -0.11
CA GLU A 745 -15.97 3.03 -0.27
C GLU A 745 -15.35 3.69 0.97
N THR A 746 -16.10 4.59 1.63
CA THR A 746 -15.66 5.28 2.85
C THR A 746 -16.52 4.83 4.03
N PRO A 747 -15.92 4.30 5.11
CA PRO A 747 -16.68 3.88 6.28
C PRO A 747 -17.51 5.03 6.89
N GLN A 748 -18.74 4.77 7.29
CA GLN A 748 -19.68 5.77 7.83
C GLN A 748 -19.10 6.58 9.01
N TRP A 749 -18.33 5.94 9.88
CA TRP A 749 -17.69 6.65 10.99
C TRP A 749 -16.68 7.72 10.53
N VAL A 750 -16.04 7.53 9.35
CA VAL A 750 -15.13 8.53 8.76
C VAL A 750 -15.92 9.74 8.26
N LEU A 751 -17.11 9.52 7.68
CA LEU A 751 -18.02 10.62 7.30
C LEU A 751 -18.47 11.40 8.54
N GLU A 752 -18.81 10.71 9.63
CA GLU A 752 -19.15 11.32 10.91
C GLU A 752 -17.98 12.10 11.52
N ALA A 753 -16.77 11.54 11.45
CA ALA A 753 -15.55 12.21 11.90
C ALA A 753 -15.32 13.54 11.14
N TRP A 754 -15.47 13.53 9.83
CA TRP A 754 -15.39 14.74 9.02
C TRP A 754 -16.53 15.71 9.33
N GLY A 755 -17.75 15.21 9.54
CA GLY A 755 -18.89 16.03 9.99
C GLY A 755 -18.60 16.72 11.31
N PHE A 756 -18.02 16.01 12.29
CA PHE A 756 -17.59 16.57 13.58
C PHE A 756 -16.52 17.66 13.38
N LEU A 757 -15.47 17.40 12.61
CA LEU A 757 -14.39 18.36 12.35
C LEU A 757 -14.89 19.62 11.65
N LEU A 758 -15.78 19.47 10.67
CA LEU A 758 -16.32 20.60 9.90
C LEU A 758 -17.31 21.44 10.71
N ARG A 759 -18.24 20.84 11.47
CA ARG A 759 -19.14 21.61 12.35
C ARG A 759 -18.36 22.45 13.34
N ARG A 760 -17.32 21.88 13.95
CA ARG A 760 -16.41 22.61 14.83
C ARG A 760 -15.71 23.77 14.11
N THR A 761 -15.21 23.54 12.88
CA THR A 761 -14.52 24.56 12.09
C THR A 761 -15.46 25.69 11.68
N LEU A 762 -16.69 25.36 11.32
CA LEU A 762 -17.73 26.30 10.87
C LEU A 762 -18.52 26.94 12.02
N LYS A 763 -18.20 26.61 13.28
CA LYS A 763 -18.91 27.07 14.49
C LYS A 763 -20.42 26.73 14.48
N LEU A 764 -20.78 25.58 13.93
CA LEU A 764 -22.15 25.06 13.90
C LEU A 764 -22.45 24.29 15.17
N PRO A 765 -23.75 24.07 15.51
CA PRO A 765 -24.14 23.21 16.64
C PRO A 765 -23.46 21.84 16.57
N LEU A 766 -22.86 21.41 17.66
CA LEU A 766 -22.00 20.24 17.71
C LEU A 766 -22.39 19.32 18.84
N LYS A 767 -22.74 18.08 18.51
CA LYS A 767 -22.88 16.97 19.45
C LYS A 767 -21.69 16.04 19.34
N ASP A 768 -21.07 15.70 20.44
CA ASP A 768 -19.97 14.74 20.46
C ASP A 768 -20.49 13.34 20.08
N PRO A 769 -19.89 12.66 19.12
CA PRO A 769 -20.15 11.25 18.87
C PRO A 769 -19.82 10.41 20.10
N ASN A 770 -20.65 9.43 20.43
CA ASN A 770 -20.46 8.56 21.60
C ASN A 770 -19.15 7.74 21.58
N TRP A 771 -18.58 7.53 20.39
CA TRP A 771 -17.33 6.81 20.18
C TRP A 771 -16.07 7.70 20.31
N LEU A 772 -16.23 8.99 20.46
CA LEU A 772 -15.12 9.95 20.35
C LEU A 772 -14.02 9.74 21.42
N ASN A 773 -14.40 9.21 22.57
CA ASN A 773 -13.46 8.93 23.67
C ASN A 773 -12.94 7.48 23.70
N LEU A 774 -13.37 6.62 22.77
CA LEU A 774 -12.81 5.26 22.67
C LEU A 774 -11.35 5.30 22.20
N PRO A 775 -10.53 4.29 22.57
CA PRO A 775 -9.18 4.14 22.03
C PRO A 775 -9.18 3.99 20.52
N ALA A 776 -8.31 4.73 19.84
CA ALA A 776 -8.12 4.60 18.40
C ALA A 776 -7.21 3.39 18.10
N MET A 777 -7.80 2.30 17.61
CA MET A 777 -7.12 1.03 17.41
C MET A 777 -7.09 0.63 15.93
N MET A 778 -6.05 -0.07 15.53
CA MET A 778 -5.91 -0.68 14.22
C MET A 778 -5.99 -2.20 14.34
N ARG A 779 -6.88 -2.83 13.56
CA ARG A 779 -6.99 -4.28 13.51
C ARG A 779 -5.97 -4.88 12.54
N MET A 780 -5.12 -5.74 13.04
CA MET A 780 -4.13 -6.48 12.26
C MET A 780 -4.65 -7.89 11.97
N VAL A 781 -5.30 -8.07 10.84
CA VAL A 781 -5.85 -9.39 10.41
C VAL A 781 -4.72 -10.29 9.91
N VAL A 782 -3.88 -9.75 9.04
CA VAL A 782 -2.68 -10.42 8.50
C VAL A 782 -1.50 -9.46 8.64
N THR A 783 -0.38 -9.93 9.20
CA THR A 783 0.78 -9.09 9.46
C THR A 783 2.09 -9.82 9.25
N ALA A 784 3.15 -9.08 8.97
CA ALA A 784 4.50 -9.61 8.89
C ALA A 784 5.16 -9.71 10.29
N PRO A 785 6.09 -10.66 10.51
CA PRO A 785 6.75 -10.82 11.81
C PRO A 785 7.47 -9.59 12.34
N ASN A 786 7.97 -8.74 11.45
CA ASN A 786 8.69 -7.52 11.82
C ASN A 786 7.83 -6.44 12.50
N VAL A 787 6.50 -6.56 12.47
CA VAL A 787 5.59 -5.70 13.26
C VAL A 787 5.85 -5.90 14.75
N PHE A 788 6.21 -7.12 15.14
CA PHE A 788 6.57 -7.46 16.52
C PHE A 788 8.04 -7.16 16.81
N LYS A 789 8.54 -6.04 16.46
CA LYS A 789 9.95 -5.59 16.41
C LYS A 789 10.94 -6.27 17.38
N GLN A 790 10.53 -6.57 18.61
CA GLN A 790 11.39 -7.17 19.63
C GLN A 790 10.78 -8.39 20.33
N ARG A 791 9.52 -8.36 20.75
CA ARG A 791 8.88 -9.46 21.46
C ARG A 791 7.41 -9.60 21.08
N ARG A 792 7.03 -10.80 20.73
CA ARG A 792 5.64 -11.23 20.67
C ARG A 792 5.42 -12.18 21.86
N PRO A 793 4.42 -11.94 22.71
CA PRO A 793 4.05 -12.90 23.72
C PRO A 793 3.75 -14.27 23.07
N GLU A 794 4.25 -15.37 23.66
CA GLU A 794 4.06 -16.72 23.09
C GLU A 794 2.58 -17.08 22.98
N TRP A 795 1.77 -16.60 23.91
CA TRP A 795 0.33 -16.83 23.96
C TRP A 795 -0.44 -16.06 22.88
N LEU A 796 0.08 -14.95 22.36
CA LEU A 796 -0.60 -14.18 21.32
C LEU A 796 -0.35 -14.81 19.95
N GLY A 797 -1.42 -15.20 19.26
CA GLY A 797 -1.36 -15.66 17.87
C GLY A 797 -0.77 -14.61 16.93
N PRO A 798 -0.17 -15.02 15.81
CA PRO A 798 0.49 -14.09 14.88
C PRO A 798 -0.49 -13.20 14.09
N PHE A 799 -1.80 -13.44 14.16
CA PHE A 799 -2.83 -12.76 13.38
C PHE A 799 -4.06 -12.46 14.24
N ASN A 800 -4.84 -11.47 13.80
CA ASN A 800 -6.09 -11.05 14.41
C ASN A 800 -5.94 -10.48 15.85
N PHE A 801 -5.27 -9.34 15.93
CA PHE A 801 -5.08 -8.58 17.15
C PHE A 801 -5.27 -7.07 16.89
N PHE A 802 -5.35 -6.28 17.94
CA PHE A 802 -5.30 -4.83 17.85
C PHE A 802 -3.90 -4.29 18.10
N LEU A 803 -3.57 -3.24 17.37
CA LEU A 803 -2.36 -2.44 17.55
C LEU A 803 -2.80 -1.00 17.85
N PHE A 804 -2.23 -0.41 18.88
CA PHE A 804 -2.47 0.99 19.18
C PHE A 804 -1.57 1.88 18.34
N PRO A 805 -2.12 2.92 17.69
CA PRO A 805 -1.35 3.80 16.84
C PRO A 805 -0.28 4.58 17.60
N MET A 806 -0.64 5.21 18.70
CA MET A 806 0.28 5.95 19.57
C MET A 806 -0.29 6.06 20.99
N LEU A 807 0.58 6.39 21.93
CA LEU A 807 0.18 6.78 23.29
C LEU A 807 0.32 8.29 23.44
N SER A 808 -0.58 8.90 24.20
CA SER A 808 -0.60 10.35 24.41
C SER A 808 0.24 10.74 25.61
N GLU A 809 1.20 11.64 25.40
CA GLU A 809 1.99 12.21 26.50
C GLU A 809 1.20 13.24 27.35
N LYS A 810 0.18 13.86 26.75
CA LYS A 810 -0.54 14.98 27.40
C LYS A 810 -1.46 14.56 28.53
N PHE A 811 -1.82 13.29 28.62
CA PHE A 811 -2.87 12.82 29.51
C PHE A 811 -2.40 11.87 30.59
N GLY A 812 -1.15 11.88 30.94
CA GLY A 812 -0.68 11.14 32.08
C GLY A 812 0.47 10.22 31.80
N GLY A 813 0.86 9.56 32.84
CA GLY A 813 2.17 8.96 32.95
C GLY A 813 2.36 7.77 32.05
N TYR A 814 3.39 7.89 31.25
CA TYR A 814 4.10 6.69 30.86
C TYR A 814 4.85 6.16 32.09
N PRO A 815 5.00 4.85 32.25
CA PRO A 815 5.88 4.30 33.27
C PRO A 815 7.28 4.89 33.17
N ALA A 816 7.93 5.11 34.29
CA ALA A 816 9.26 5.69 34.33
C ALA A 816 10.27 4.84 33.54
N GLY A 817 11.11 5.46 32.71
CA GLY A 817 12.13 4.78 31.89
C GLY A 817 11.69 4.33 30.50
N PHE A 818 10.48 4.64 30.06
CA PHE A 818 10.05 4.31 28.71
C PHE A 818 10.60 5.29 27.66
N ASP A 819 11.14 4.73 26.58
CA ASP A 819 11.40 5.51 25.38
C ASP A 819 10.11 5.63 24.55
N LYS A 820 9.52 6.81 24.60
CA LYS A 820 8.24 7.16 23.97
C LYS A 820 8.23 6.96 22.44
N SER A 821 9.39 7.02 21.78
CA SER A 821 9.51 6.89 20.33
C SER A 821 9.26 5.46 19.81
N ASN A 822 9.33 4.46 20.70
CA ASN A 822 9.22 3.03 20.37
C ASN A 822 8.04 2.32 21.04
N PHE A 823 7.13 3.06 21.62
CA PHE A 823 6.05 2.53 22.43
C PHE A 823 4.92 1.98 21.56
N VAL A 824 4.82 0.68 21.44
CA VAL A 824 3.81 -0.01 20.65
C VAL A 824 3.11 -1.02 21.54
N PHE A 825 1.81 -0.85 21.74
CA PHE A 825 0.97 -1.77 22.48
C PHE A 825 0.18 -2.67 21.54
N ILE A 826 0.12 -3.93 21.92
CA ILE A 826 -0.67 -4.95 21.24
C ILE A 826 -1.71 -5.47 22.23
N THR A 827 -2.94 -5.66 21.79
CA THR A 827 -4.00 -6.28 22.58
C THR A 827 -4.77 -7.28 21.73
N PRO A 828 -5.36 -8.30 22.32
CA PRO A 828 -6.22 -9.24 21.60
C PRO A 828 -7.36 -8.52 20.89
N TYR A 829 -7.83 -9.10 19.81
CA TYR A 829 -9.02 -8.61 19.13
C TYR A 829 -10.26 -8.76 20.04
N GLU A 830 -10.99 -7.66 20.24
CA GLU A 830 -12.25 -7.62 20.95
C GLU A 830 -13.32 -6.97 20.07
N SER A 831 -14.38 -7.69 19.77
CA SER A 831 -15.46 -7.20 18.94
C SER A 831 -16.38 -6.22 19.67
N ASN A 832 -16.51 -6.34 20.98
CA ASN A 832 -17.35 -5.48 21.80
C ASN A 832 -16.64 -4.16 22.13
N ARG A 833 -17.07 -3.06 21.53
CA ARG A 833 -16.49 -1.72 21.69
C ARG A 833 -16.54 -1.23 23.14
N LYS A 834 -17.55 -1.64 23.91
CA LYS A 834 -17.67 -1.24 25.33
C LYS A 834 -16.53 -1.78 26.20
N LYS A 835 -15.92 -2.89 25.79
CA LYS A 835 -14.79 -3.50 26.50
C LYS A 835 -13.43 -2.88 26.15
N TRP A 836 -13.36 -2.03 25.11
CA TRP A 836 -12.08 -1.48 24.67
C TRP A 836 -11.35 -0.64 25.71
N SER A 837 -12.09 0.05 26.57
CA SER A 837 -11.54 0.88 27.65
C SER A 837 -11.00 0.08 28.85
N SER A 838 -11.17 -1.23 28.86
CA SER A 838 -10.69 -2.13 29.93
C SER A 838 -9.78 -3.25 29.42
N LEU A 839 -9.28 -3.14 28.19
CA LEU A 839 -8.37 -4.12 27.63
C LEU A 839 -6.99 -4.05 28.30
N ILE A 840 -6.32 -5.17 28.33
CA ILE A 840 -4.91 -5.27 28.73
C ILE A 840 -4.07 -5.25 27.48
N GLY A 841 -3.14 -4.32 27.38
CA GLY A 841 -2.18 -4.21 26.30
C GLY A 841 -0.81 -4.66 26.71
N VAL A 842 -0.12 -5.38 25.84
CA VAL A 842 1.29 -5.79 26.02
C VAL A 842 2.17 -4.81 25.25
N ASN A 843 3.15 -4.24 25.93
CA ASN A 843 4.16 -3.42 25.29
C ASN A 843 5.18 -4.31 24.56
N LEU A 844 5.38 -4.11 23.27
CA LEU A 844 6.31 -4.89 22.44
C LEU A 844 7.78 -4.56 22.70
N VAL A 845 8.10 -3.54 23.49
CA VAL A 845 9.49 -3.16 23.81
C VAL A 845 10.01 -3.95 24.99
N ASP A 846 9.28 -3.97 26.12
CA ASP A 846 9.67 -4.66 27.35
C ASP A 846 8.95 -6.00 27.55
N GLY A 847 7.78 -6.20 26.92
CA GLY A 847 6.96 -7.40 27.05
C GLY A 847 6.02 -7.38 28.23
N GLU A 848 5.94 -6.26 28.96
CA GLU A 848 5.08 -6.10 30.14
C GLU A 848 3.63 -5.81 29.74
N SER A 849 2.72 -6.17 30.61
CA SER A 849 1.27 -5.98 30.44
C SER A 849 0.81 -4.76 31.21
N TYR A 850 0.01 -3.93 30.55
CA TYR A 850 -0.54 -2.71 31.12
C TYR A 850 -2.04 -2.64 30.88
N GLN A 851 -2.78 -2.20 31.89
CA GLN A 851 -4.20 -1.91 31.72
C GLN A 851 -4.39 -0.59 30.97
N ILE A 852 -5.36 -0.56 30.06
CA ILE A 852 -5.73 0.66 29.36
C ILE A 852 -6.58 1.54 30.27
N ALA A 853 -6.16 2.79 30.45
CA ALA A 853 -6.93 3.85 31.09
C ALA A 853 -7.42 4.85 30.04
N MET A 854 -8.64 5.35 30.18
CA MET A 854 -9.20 6.38 29.27
C MET A 854 -9.13 7.79 29.86
N GLN A 855 -8.65 7.92 31.10
CA GLN A 855 -8.39 9.18 31.78
C GLN A 855 -7.01 9.19 32.41
N PRO A 856 -6.38 10.35 32.62
CA PRO A 856 -5.09 10.44 33.31
C PRO A 856 -5.14 9.72 34.65
N THR A 857 -4.10 8.94 34.93
CA THR A 857 -3.96 8.18 36.17
C THR A 857 -2.51 8.25 36.64
N LEU A 858 -2.32 8.21 37.94
CA LEU A 858 -1.01 8.08 38.60
C LEU A 858 -0.57 6.62 38.73
N ASN A 859 -1.43 5.65 38.37
CA ASN A 859 -1.11 4.24 38.45
C ASN A 859 -0.12 3.87 37.32
N GLN A 860 1.04 3.36 37.71
CA GLN A 860 2.12 2.98 36.81
C GLN A 860 1.80 1.74 35.96
N ASP A 861 0.84 0.91 36.35
CA ASP A 861 0.39 -0.27 35.62
C ASP A 861 -0.65 0.07 34.54
N MET A 862 -0.99 1.33 34.41
CA MET A 862 -1.95 1.83 33.42
C MET A 862 -1.28 2.65 32.34
N VAL A 863 -1.77 2.52 31.10
CA VAL A 863 -1.35 3.32 29.94
C VAL A 863 -2.54 4.00 29.29
N LEU A 864 -2.31 5.20 28.81
CA LEU A 864 -3.32 6.02 28.17
C LEU A 864 -3.14 6.00 26.64
N PRO A 865 -3.95 5.24 25.88
CA PRO A 865 -3.91 5.25 24.44
C PRO A 865 -4.47 6.56 23.89
N GLU A 866 -4.15 6.87 22.64
CA GLU A 866 -4.84 7.95 21.95
C GLU A 866 -6.30 7.60 21.71
N SER A 867 -7.20 8.45 22.19
CA SER A 867 -8.61 8.38 21.83
C SER A 867 -8.83 8.92 20.42
N PHE A 868 -9.95 8.56 19.80
CA PHE A 868 -10.38 9.17 18.53
C PHE A 868 -10.42 10.71 18.62
N ARG A 869 -10.78 11.29 19.76
CA ARG A 869 -10.78 12.75 20.00
C ARG A 869 -9.40 13.37 19.82
N ILE A 870 -8.38 12.77 20.40
CA ILE A 870 -6.99 13.23 20.31
C ILE A 870 -6.49 13.06 18.89
N LEU A 871 -6.73 11.89 18.30
CA LEU A 871 -6.32 11.57 16.94
C LEU A 871 -6.96 12.52 15.92
N LEU A 872 -8.26 12.83 16.03
CA LEU A 872 -8.92 13.79 15.14
C LEU A 872 -8.37 15.22 15.32
N ARG A 873 -7.96 15.62 16.53
CA ARG A 873 -7.28 16.91 16.74
C ARG A 873 -5.93 16.95 16.03
N LYS A 874 -5.12 15.88 16.16
CA LYS A 874 -3.85 15.73 15.43
C LYS A 874 -4.07 15.68 13.91
N TYR A 875 -5.09 14.98 13.47
CA TYR A 875 -5.47 14.88 12.06
C TYR A 875 -5.80 16.26 11.46
N LEU A 876 -6.60 17.05 12.14
CA LEU A 876 -6.91 18.43 11.73
C LEU A 876 -5.66 19.33 11.72
N GLY A 877 -4.71 19.09 12.63
CA GLY A 877 -3.45 19.81 12.73
C GLY A 877 -2.35 19.36 11.75
N LYS A 878 -2.59 18.35 10.92
CA LYS A 878 -1.57 17.81 10.00
C LYS A 878 -1.12 18.89 8.99
N PRO A 879 0.17 19.26 8.90
CA PRO A 879 0.64 20.25 7.92
C PRO A 879 0.68 19.67 6.50
N GLU A 880 0.66 20.55 5.48
CA GLU A 880 1.01 20.18 4.10
C GLU A 880 2.50 20.43 3.89
N VAL A 881 3.30 19.42 4.22
CA VAL A 881 4.77 19.56 4.27
C VAL A 881 5.43 19.89 2.93
N LYS A 882 4.75 19.63 1.80
CA LYS A 882 5.28 19.85 0.44
C LYS A 882 5.07 21.28 -0.08
N SER A 883 4.39 22.11 0.68
CA SER A 883 4.00 23.45 0.29
C SER A 883 4.36 24.47 1.36
N LEU A 884 4.46 25.74 0.97
CA LEU A 884 4.65 26.86 1.86
C LEU A 884 3.30 27.52 2.18
N ALA A 885 3.26 28.19 3.32
CA ALA A 885 2.14 29.05 3.70
C ALA A 885 1.98 30.24 2.72
N PRO A 886 0.84 30.97 2.78
CA PRO A 886 0.63 32.15 1.93
C PRO A 886 1.68 33.25 2.03
N ASP A 887 2.34 33.37 3.16
CA ASP A 887 3.45 34.32 3.41
C ASP A 887 4.84 33.78 3.03
N GLY A 888 4.91 32.56 2.49
CA GLY A 888 6.17 31.91 2.09
C GLY A 888 6.89 31.15 3.21
N THR A 889 6.36 31.14 4.44
CA THR A 889 6.91 30.37 5.56
C THR A 889 6.56 28.88 5.45
N PRO A 890 7.25 27.98 6.19
CA PRO A 890 6.86 26.58 6.25
C PRO A 890 5.40 26.37 6.73
N CYS A 891 4.70 25.46 6.06
CA CYS A 891 3.31 25.18 6.40
C CYS A 891 3.19 24.46 7.75
N THR A 892 2.52 25.07 8.71
CA THR A 892 2.26 24.51 10.06
C THR A 892 0.88 23.87 10.15
N GLY A 893 0.58 23.26 11.30
CA GLY A 893 -0.76 22.72 11.58
C GLY A 893 -1.88 23.76 11.55
N THR A 894 -1.58 25.02 11.82
CA THR A 894 -2.55 26.15 11.87
C THR A 894 -2.66 26.93 10.58
N THR A 895 -1.72 26.78 9.64
CA THR A 895 -1.71 27.51 8.35
C THR A 895 -3.03 27.40 7.61
N ARG A 896 -3.54 28.53 7.12
CA ARG A 896 -4.77 28.67 6.31
C ARG A 896 -4.52 29.41 5.02
N GLY A 897 -5.30 29.15 4.01
CA GLY A 897 -5.33 29.92 2.77
C GLY A 897 -4.72 29.22 1.57
N LEU A 898 -4.37 30.00 0.56
CA LEU A 898 -3.81 29.51 -0.71
C LEU A 898 -2.31 29.25 -0.53
N LEU A 899 -1.93 27.99 -0.51
CA LEU A 899 -0.54 27.57 -0.32
C LEU A 899 0.32 27.91 -1.55
N GLN A 900 1.61 28.08 -1.31
CA GLN A 900 2.61 28.30 -2.36
C GLN A 900 3.42 27.01 -2.62
N ARG A 901 3.95 26.87 -3.84
CA ARG A 901 4.93 25.83 -4.13
C ARG A 901 6.25 26.17 -3.48
N ALA A 902 6.87 25.18 -2.83
CA ALA A 902 8.20 25.33 -2.25
C ALA A 902 9.26 25.55 -3.33
N ARG A 903 10.34 26.24 -2.96
CA ARG A 903 11.55 26.39 -3.76
C ARG A 903 12.62 25.47 -3.21
N ILE A 904 13.05 24.52 -4.03
CA ILE A 904 14.00 23.47 -3.64
C ILE A 904 15.30 23.69 -4.40
N THR A 905 16.38 23.88 -3.66
CA THR A 905 17.74 23.87 -4.22
C THR A 905 18.33 22.49 -3.95
N ALA A 906 18.63 21.74 -5.02
CA ALA A 906 19.17 20.41 -4.91
C ALA A 906 20.59 20.41 -4.37
N GLY A 907 20.84 19.71 -3.28
CA GLY A 907 22.17 19.36 -2.78
C GLY A 907 22.69 18.12 -3.52
N LYS A 908 22.48 16.96 -2.94
CA LYS A 908 22.96 15.67 -3.47
C LYS A 908 21.81 14.89 -4.12
N LEU A 909 22.12 14.18 -5.21
CA LEU A 909 21.22 13.15 -5.76
C LEU A 909 21.50 11.83 -5.04
N VAL A 910 20.50 11.28 -4.39
CA VAL A 910 20.59 10.04 -3.59
C VAL A 910 19.79 8.92 -4.27
N PRO A 911 20.46 7.91 -4.85
CA PRO A 911 19.77 6.77 -5.45
C PRO A 911 19.05 5.92 -4.39
N VAL A 912 17.77 5.65 -4.60
CA VAL A 912 16.94 4.87 -3.66
C VAL A 912 16.21 3.72 -4.33
N GLY A 913 15.95 2.68 -3.56
CA GLY A 913 15.11 1.56 -3.92
C GLY A 913 13.62 1.83 -3.73
N LYS A 914 12.82 0.78 -3.88
CA LYS A 914 11.40 0.81 -3.57
C LYS A 914 11.21 0.98 -2.05
N GLU A 915 10.25 1.77 -1.66
CA GLU A 915 9.75 1.79 -0.30
C GLU A 915 9.30 0.39 0.11
N THR A 916 9.78 -0.09 1.25
CA THR A 916 9.52 -1.46 1.70
C THR A 916 8.30 -1.57 2.59
N ASP A 917 7.55 -0.50 2.74
CA ASP A 917 6.39 -0.53 3.62
C ASP A 917 5.25 -1.35 3.04
N ARG A 918 5.20 -2.62 3.45
CA ARG A 918 4.14 -3.56 3.11
C ARG A 918 2.93 -3.48 4.06
N ARG A 919 3.00 -2.66 5.08
CA ARG A 919 2.07 -2.65 6.21
C ARG A 919 0.91 -1.67 6.02
N TRP A 920 1.10 -0.68 5.17
CA TRP A 920 0.23 0.49 5.02
C TRP A 920 -0.30 0.61 3.61
N GLU A 921 -1.29 -0.16 3.28
CA GLU A 921 -1.92 -0.03 1.96
C GLU A 921 -2.78 1.20 1.80
N GLN A 922 -3.24 1.73 2.90
CA GLN A 922 -4.05 2.94 2.91
C GLN A 922 -3.30 4.07 3.54
N GLY A 923 -2.04 3.93 3.57
CA GLY A 923 -0.92 4.81 3.71
C GLY A 923 -1.08 5.95 4.61
N ASP A 924 -1.02 5.79 5.84
CA ASP A 924 -1.43 7.03 6.09
C ASP A 924 -1.01 7.68 7.34
N ASP A 925 -0.38 6.98 8.22
CA ASP A 925 0.45 7.65 9.22
C ASP A 925 1.85 7.00 9.28
N PRO A 926 2.83 7.57 8.54
CA PRO A 926 4.21 7.09 8.59
C PRO A 926 4.86 7.25 9.97
N SER A 927 4.23 7.97 10.91
CA SER A 927 4.72 8.09 12.28
C SER A 927 4.57 6.80 13.09
N MET A 928 3.75 5.87 12.65
CA MET A 928 3.49 4.63 13.37
C MET A 928 4.46 3.51 13.07
N ILE A 929 5.09 3.50 11.89
CA ILE A 929 6.04 2.47 11.50
C ILE A 929 7.07 3.06 10.52
N ASP A 930 8.34 2.83 10.77
CA ASP A 930 9.42 3.27 9.89
C ASP A 930 9.29 2.67 8.50
N SER A 931 9.04 3.50 7.49
CA SER A 931 9.22 3.12 6.10
C SER A 931 10.72 3.07 5.82
N ASP A 932 11.27 1.89 5.65
CA ASP A 932 12.66 1.73 5.25
C ASP A 932 12.79 1.94 3.74
N ILE A 933 13.18 3.14 3.33
CA ILE A 933 13.68 3.36 1.98
C ILE A 933 15.14 2.93 1.95
N TYR A 934 15.46 1.95 1.10
CA TYR A 934 16.83 1.52 0.94
C TYR A 934 17.61 2.52 0.08
N VAL A 935 18.67 3.11 0.67
CA VAL A 935 19.56 4.04 -0.01
C VAL A 935 20.72 3.28 -0.63
N TYR A 936 20.90 3.39 -1.96
CA TYR A 936 22.04 2.85 -2.70
C TYR A 936 23.21 3.84 -2.67
N GLU A 937 23.73 4.10 -1.49
CA GLU A 937 24.98 4.82 -1.39
C GLU A 937 26.16 3.87 -1.55
N LYS A 938 27.17 4.25 -2.36
CA LYS A 938 28.50 3.69 -2.18
C LYS A 938 28.85 3.92 -0.72
N ARG A 939 28.88 2.87 0.09
CA ARG A 939 29.39 2.92 1.44
C ARG A 939 30.84 3.37 1.33
N THR A 940 31.01 4.67 1.35
CA THR A 940 32.26 5.33 1.06
C THR A 940 33.19 5.17 2.24
N ARG A 941 34.39 4.80 1.88
CA ARG A 941 35.62 4.89 2.64
C ARG A 941 35.69 3.92 3.80
N LEU A 942 36.23 2.80 3.44
CA LEU A 942 37.08 2.11 4.37
C LEU A 942 38.05 3.18 4.91
N VAL A 943 38.05 3.36 6.18
CA VAL A 943 38.95 4.28 6.89
C VAL A 943 39.98 3.48 7.65
N VAL A 944 41.17 3.99 7.74
CA VAL A 944 42.24 3.37 8.52
C VAL A 944 42.31 4.08 9.88
N ALA A 945 42.39 3.33 10.96
CA ALA A 945 42.64 3.86 12.27
C ALA A 945 44.01 4.56 12.31
N ASN A 946 44.12 5.69 13.01
CA ASN A 946 45.37 6.35 13.16
C ASN A 946 46.37 5.55 14.05
N PRO A 947 47.67 5.81 13.99
CA PRO A 947 48.65 5.01 14.72
C PRO A 947 48.41 4.98 16.25
N SER A 948 47.99 6.10 16.85
CA SER A 948 47.75 6.20 18.29
C SER A 948 46.52 5.39 18.72
N GLU A 949 45.46 5.42 17.92
CA GLU A 949 44.28 4.57 18.14
C GLU A 949 44.61 3.08 18.06
N ARG A 950 45.41 2.70 17.08
CA ARG A 950 45.84 1.31 16.91
C ARG A 950 46.64 0.79 18.08
N LYS A 951 47.59 1.60 18.61
CA LYS A 951 48.36 1.29 19.80
C LYS A 951 47.43 1.09 20.99
N ARG A 952 46.59 2.11 21.29
CA ARG A 952 45.60 2.06 22.40
C ARG A 952 44.70 0.83 22.30
N TRP A 953 44.20 0.49 21.12
CA TRP A 953 43.31 -0.70 20.94
C TRP A 953 44.07 -2.02 21.03
N SER A 954 45.32 -2.04 20.66
CA SER A 954 46.20 -3.18 20.86
C SER A 954 46.41 -3.42 22.35
N ASP A 955 46.59 -2.36 23.12
CA ASP A 955 46.81 -2.40 24.58
C ASP A 955 45.53 -2.90 25.31
N ILE A 956 44.35 -2.49 24.86
CA ILE A 956 43.06 -3.03 25.38
C ILE A 956 42.87 -4.50 25.03
N GLY A 957 43.42 -4.94 23.95
CA GLY A 957 43.37 -6.31 23.46
C GLY A 957 42.16 -6.63 22.57
N VAL A 958 42.43 -7.37 21.49
CA VAL A 958 41.43 -7.76 20.47
C VAL A 958 40.22 -8.49 21.04
N ARG A 959 40.49 -9.46 21.98
CA ARG A 959 39.41 -10.28 22.56
C ARG A 959 38.45 -9.45 23.43
N ARG A 960 38.97 -8.47 24.19
CA ARG A 960 38.17 -7.57 25.03
C ARG A 960 37.33 -6.63 24.17
N LEU A 961 37.94 -6.04 23.14
CA LEU A 961 37.20 -5.17 22.20
C LEU A 961 36.09 -5.92 21.42
N ILE A 962 36.32 -7.17 21.04
CA ILE A 962 35.29 -8.00 20.38
C ILE A 962 34.11 -8.26 21.35
N ARG A 963 34.39 -8.65 22.58
CA ARG A 963 33.38 -8.95 23.60
C ARG A 963 32.51 -7.72 23.88
N GLU A 964 33.17 -6.60 24.15
CA GLU A 964 32.47 -5.34 24.53
C GLU A 964 31.79 -4.62 23.35
N SER A 965 32.37 -4.69 22.13
CA SER A 965 31.75 -4.05 20.93
C SER A 965 30.69 -4.90 20.25
N LYS A 966 30.59 -6.20 20.59
CA LYS A 966 29.76 -7.20 19.88
C LYS A 966 30.05 -7.28 18.36
N LEU A 967 31.21 -6.82 17.92
CA LEU A 967 31.69 -6.97 16.55
C LEU A 967 32.34 -8.35 16.37
N SER A 968 32.35 -8.83 15.12
CA SER A 968 33.09 -10.06 14.79
C SER A 968 34.62 -9.78 14.79
N GLN A 969 35.42 -10.85 14.90
CA GLN A 969 36.87 -10.76 15.02
C GLN A 969 37.55 -10.04 13.87
N ALA A 970 37.15 -10.31 12.63
CA ALA A 970 37.82 -9.78 11.44
C ALA A 970 37.83 -8.22 11.36
N PRO A 971 36.71 -7.49 11.57
CA PRO A 971 36.70 -6.03 11.55
C PRO A 971 37.57 -5.42 12.66
N VAL A 972 37.56 -5.96 13.89
CA VAL A 972 38.34 -5.44 15.01
C VAL A 972 39.83 -5.69 14.77
N SER A 973 40.21 -6.90 14.38
CA SER A 973 41.58 -7.25 14.04
C SER A 973 42.13 -6.42 12.87
N ASN A 974 41.32 -6.17 11.84
CA ASN A 974 41.74 -5.32 10.73
C ASN A 974 41.96 -3.87 11.16
N ALA A 975 41.11 -3.31 12.01
CA ALA A 975 41.27 -1.94 12.52
C ALA A 975 42.59 -1.78 13.29
N ILE A 976 42.89 -2.72 14.19
CA ILE A 976 44.14 -2.71 14.98
C ILE A 976 45.37 -2.90 14.10
N LYS A 977 45.31 -3.75 13.08
CA LYS A 977 46.39 -3.98 12.14
C LYS A 977 46.59 -2.87 11.10
N GLY A 978 45.82 -1.75 11.20
CA GLY A 978 45.88 -0.65 10.25
C GLY A 978 45.33 -0.97 8.87
N ARG A 979 44.53 -2.03 8.76
CA ARG A 979 43.82 -2.35 7.52
C ARG A 979 42.51 -1.56 7.42
N PRO A 980 42.13 -1.16 6.21
CA PRO A 980 40.90 -0.39 6.02
C PRO A 980 39.65 -1.12 6.57
N VAL A 981 38.85 -0.43 7.40
CA VAL A 981 37.56 -0.89 7.95
C VAL A 981 36.46 0.11 7.69
N ARG A 982 35.22 -0.30 7.82
CA ARG A 982 34.08 0.61 7.67
C ARG A 982 34.12 1.73 8.73
N ARG A 983 33.79 2.95 8.34
CA ARG A 983 33.75 4.10 9.26
C ARG A 983 32.89 3.82 10.51
N GLN A 984 31.75 3.14 10.33
CA GLN A 984 30.90 2.72 11.45
C GLN A 984 31.58 1.71 12.38
N THR A 985 32.32 0.77 11.81
CA THR A 985 33.12 -0.18 12.60
C THR A 985 34.17 0.57 13.43
N LEU A 986 34.89 1.51 12.83
CA LEU A 986 35.87 2.32 13.53
C LEU A 986 35.22 3.15 14.64
N PHE A 987 34.06 3.71 14.40
CA PHE A 987 33.28 4.46 15.38
C PHE A 987 32.88 3.60 16.59
N ILE A 988 32.35 2.37 16.33
CA ILE A 988 31.97 1.45 17.40
C ILE A 988 33.20 1.04 18.23
N ILE A 989 34.33 0.78 17.58
CA ILE A 989 35.58 0.43 18.28
C ILE A 989 36.07 1.61 19.13
N ARG A 990 36.02 2.87 18.64
CA ARG A 990 36.33 4.07 19.40
C ARG A 990 35.48 4.19 20.66
N GLN A 991 34.17 4.18 20.50
CA GLN A 991 33.24 4.26 21.63
C GLN A 991 33.45 3.13 22.64
N THR A 992 33.71 1.92 22.15
CA THR A 992 33.99 0.78 23.02
C THR A 992 35.30 0.96 23.77
N ALA A 993 36.35 1.39 23.08
CA ALA A 993 37.65 1.68 23.70
C ALA A 993 37.53 2.79 24.75
N ASP A 994 36.81 3.86 24.46
CA ASP A 994 36.58 4.95 25.42
C ASP A 994 35.87 4.45 26.68
N ARG A 995 34.88 3.60 26.54
CA ARG A 995 34.12 3.00 27.65
C ARG A 995 34.92 2.01 28.48
N VAL A 996 35.84 1.29 27.85
CA VAL A 996 36.67 0.25 28.52
C VAL A 996 37.87 0.86 29.22
N THR A 997 38.30 2.09 28.86
CA THR A 997 39.40 2.82 29.49
C THR A 997 38.95 3.95 30.45
N ALA A 998 37.66 4.33 30.41
CA ALA A 998 37.01 5.11 31.47
C ALA A 998 36.63 4.20 32.67
#